data_60e0f1bdb865e984d08394a15af0678d
#
_entry.id   60e0f1bdb865e984d08394a15af0678d
#
_cell.length_a   1.000
_cell.length_b   1.000
_cell.length_c   1.000
_cell.angle_alpha   90.00
_cell.angle_beta   90.00
_cell.angle_gamma   90.00
#
_symmetry.space_group_name_H-M   'P 1'
#
loop_
_entity.id
_entity.type
_entity.pdbx_description
1 polymer ?
#
loop_
_entity_poly.entity_id
_entity_poly.type
_entity_poly.pdbx_seq_one_letter_code
_entity_poly.pdbx_strand_id
1 'polypeptide(L)'
;MNVNFNDMAKKKKMIYDSDEWLLPFKDVIDRRHEMILDLKERMSVDGSLSKGMNNHIYYGMHRNADGSWIFREWAPNATKIYIIGEFNNWKRTEAYALKPIGGGNWEIVLPSMFLDHGTLYKLYIEWKGGGAERLPAYLTRAVQDPVTKTFCAQVWDPARPYEWKNAKPGRRPHPMIYECHIGMAAEEEKVGTFEEFRLNVLPKVAELGYDTLQIMALQEHPYYGSFGYQVANFYALSSRFGTPEEFKALVDEAHGLGIAVVMDIVHSHSVDNEAEGLGMFDGKEDLYFYNGWQGRHPAWGSRCFDYGKDETKYFLLSNCKYWMEEYHIDGFRFDGVTSMLYWDHGLEKAFVGYDNYFNQGVDENAIAYLALANILIHEMNEDAFTIAEDVSGMAGLAAPLDMGGVGFDFRMSMGVADNWIKWIKELADDEWGMGEMWWQLTNKREDEKTISYAECHDQAMVGDKTIAFRLMDKEMYFSMNKDSRSDIVDRGMALHKMIRLVTMATCGNGYLTFMGNEFGHPEWIDFPREGNGWSYKHARRQWSLAEPDYLRYRYLRNFDKAMIHLALQESILDEKPELFVQDEEKKILIFKRKNCIFALNFNPTSSFVDYGFAAPAGKYEVVLNTDENEFDGFSRIKTGEVHFSLSVKSDNGNGKYKDSLSLYLPSRTAIVLKKID
;
A
#
# COMPACT_ATOMS: atom_id res chain seq x y z
N MET A 1 -51.95 21.31 -15.80
CA MET A 1 -50.92 20.29 -15.61
C MET A 1 -49.69 20.69 -16.45
N ASN A 2 -48.76 21.44 -15.87
CA ASN A 2 -47.54 21.79 -16.52
C ASN A 2 -46.46 20.81 -15.98
N VAL A 3 -46.10 19.85 -16.82
CA VAL A 3 -44.97 18.97 -16.56
C VAL A 3 -43.71 19.76 -16.88
N ASN A 4 -42.92 20.09 -15.86
CA ASN A 4 -41.62 20.70 -16.01
C ASN A 4 -40.64 19.69 -16.66
N PHE A 5 -40.34 19.87 -17.94
CA PHE A 5 -39.26 19.20 -18.68
C PHE A 5 -37.90 19.86 -18.38
N ASN A 6 -37.46 19.87 -17.15
CA ASN A 6 -36.14 20.37 -16.78
C ASN A 6 -35.34 19.40 -15.90
N ASP A 7 -35.50 18.09 -16.14
CA ASP A 7 -34.49 17.11 -15.76
C ASP A 7 -33.71 16.69 -17.02
N MET A 8 -33.01 17.63 -17.63
CA MET A 8 -31.86 17.28 -18.46
C MET A 8 -30.84 16.66 -17.52
N ALA A 9 -30.76 15.33 -17.50
CA ALA A 9 -29.68 14.60 -16.85
C ALA A 9 -28.37 15.32 -17.19
N LYS A 10 -27.69 15.87 -16.18
CA LYS A 10 -26.35 16.46 -16.36
C LYS A 10 -25.53 15.37 -17.01
N LYS A 11 -25.11 15.60 -18.26
CA LYS A 11 -24.21 14.66 -18.98
C LYS A 11 -23.03 14.41 -18.06
N LYS A 12 -22.84 13.16 -17.61
CA LYS A 12 -21.72 12.81 -16.73
C LYS A 12 -20.42 13.19 -17.45
N LYS A 13 -19.53 13.85 -16.73
CA LYS A 13 -18.26 14.29 -17.26
C LYS A 13 -17.31 13.10 -17.33
N MET A 14 -16.86 12.76 -18.52
CA MET A 14 -15.88 11.69 -18.72
C MET A 14 -14.44 12.22 -18.53
N ILE A 15 -13.46 11.34 -18.33
CA ILE A 15 -12.05 11.75 -18.14
C ILE A 15 -11.53 12.57 -19.31
N TYR A 16 -11.97 12.29 -20.53
CA TYR A 16 -11.59 13.07 -21.73
C TYR A 16 -12.29 14.44 -21.83
N ASP A 17 -13.34 14.72 -21.04
CA ASP A 17 -13.94 16.05 -20.93
C ASP A 17 -13.11 16.98 -20.00
N SER A 18 -12.22 16.40 -19.19
CA SER A 18 -11.32 17.11 -18.28
C SER A 18 -9.91 17.28 -18.87
N ASP A 19 -9.54 16.39 -19.78
CA ASP A 19 -8.22 16.33 -20.41
C ASP A 19 -8.41 16.12 -21.92
N GLU A 20 -8.30 17.19 -22.68
CA GLU A 20 -8.50 17.16 -24.15
C GLU A 20 -7.48 16.28 -24.90
N TRP A 21 -6.33 15.97 -24.29
CA TRP A 21 -5.36 15.03 -24.85
C TRP A 21 -5.85 13.59 -24.86
N LEU A 22 -6.91 13.29 -24.11
CA LEU A 22 -7.59 11.99 -24.12
C LEU A 22 -8.65 11.87 -25.22
N LEU A 23 -9.07 12.96 -25.87
CA LEU A 23 -10.10 12.92 -26.92
C LEU A 23 -9.76 11.97 -28.08
N PRO A 24 -8.51 11.83 -28.55
CA PRO A 24 -8.16 10.86 -29.59
C PRO A 24 -8.44 9.39 -29.18
N PHE A 25 -8.51 9.11 -27.90
CA PHE A 25 -8.69 7.78 -27.33
C PHE A 25 -10.11 7.53 -26.81
N LYS A 26 -11.03 8.47 -27.06
CA LYS A 26 -12.43 8.40 -26.58
C LYS A 26 -13.08 7.05 -26.86
N ASP A 27 -12.97 6.53 -28.10
CA ASP A 27 -13.61 5.29 -28.50
C ASP A 27 -13.07 4.06 -27.72
N VAL A 28 -11.78 4.08 -27.37
CA VAL A 28 -11.18 3.03 -26.54
C VAL A 28 -11.65 3.13 -25.09
N ILE A 29 -11.73 4.34 -24.56
CA ILE A 29 -12.22 4.60 -23.19
C ILE A 29 -13.69 4.17 -23.05
N ASP A 30 -14.54 4.58 -24.00
CA ASP A 30 -15.94 4.24 -24.01
C ASP A 30 -16.14 2.71 -24.13
N ARG A 31 -15.42 2.04 -25.04
CA ARG A 31 -15.45 0.58 -25.19
C ARG A 31 -15.01 -0.16 -23.91
N ARG A 32 -13.95 0.28 -23.25
CA ARG A 32 -13.52 -0.29 -21.97
C ARG A 32 -14.58 -0.15 -20.89
N HIS A 33 -15.19 1.03 -20.82
CA HIS A 33 -16.27 1.28 -19.88
C HIS A 33 -17.48 0.36 -20.12
N GLU A 34 -17.93 0.22 -21.37
CA GLU A 34 -19.00 -0.70 -21.76
C GLU A 34 -18.64 -2.15 -21.40
N MET A 35 -17.43 -2.61 -21.72
CA MET A 35 -16.94 -3.95 -21.37
C MET A 35 -16.99 -4.22 -19.86
N ILE A 36 -16.62 -3.25 -19.03
CA ILE A 36 -16.68 -3.38 -17.57
C ILE A 36 -18.14 -3.52 -17.10
N LEU A 37 -19.05 -2.72 -17.65
CA LEU A 37 -20.47 -2.78 -17.28
C LEU A 37 -21.11 -4.10 -17.69
N ASP A 38 -20.84 -4.60 -18.89
CA ASP A 38 -21.32 -5.89 -19.39
C ASP A 38 -20.81 -7.05 -18.54
N LEU A 39 -19.51 -7.02 -18.16
CA LEU A 39 -18.93 -8.02 -17.27
C LEU A 39 -19.54 -7.96 -15.87
N LYS A 40 -19.75 -6.76 -15.33
CA LYS A 40 -20.43 -6.57 -14.04
C LYS A 40 -21.84 -7.18 -14.07
N GLU A 41 -22.64 -6.86 -15.10
CA GLU A 41 -23.99 -7.40 -15.24
C GLU A 41 -23.97 -8.92 -15.31
N ARG A 42 -23.11 -9.51 -16.16
CA ARG A 42 -23.00 -10.95 -16.39
C ARG A 42 -22.55 -11.72 -15.14
N MET A 43 -21.66 -11.14 -14.32
CA MET A 43 -21.12 -11.78 -13.12
C MET A 43 -21.92 -11.49 -11.84
N SER A 44 -22.87 -10.57 -11.90
CA SER A 44 -23.72 -10.21 -10.76
C SER A 44 -24.85 -11.21 -10.53
N VAL A 45 -25.25 -11.36 -9.26
CA VAL A 45 -26.47 -12.06 -8.83
C VAL A 45 -27.40 -11.02 -8.22
N ASP A 46 -28.66 -10.98 -8.69
CA ASP A 46 -29.64 -9.94 -8.30
C ASP A 46 -29.08 -8.50 -8.40
N GLY A 47 -28.28 -8.22 -9.42
CA GLY A 47 -27.70 -6.91 -9.68
C GLY A 47 -26.51 -6.53 -8.77
N SER A 48 -26.04 -7.43 -7.90
CA SER A 48 -24.88 -7.23 -7.02
C SER A 48 -23.76 -8.20 -7.38
N LEU A 49 -22.57 -7.65 -7.60
CA LEU A 49 -21.36 -8.43 -7.85
C LEU A 49 -20.94 -9.23 -6.61
N SER A 50 -21.04 -8.61 -5.43
CA SER A 50 -20.66 -9.24 -4.17
C SER A 50 -21.50 -10.48 -3.84
N LYS A 51 -22.77 -10.55 -4.28
CA LYS A 51 -23.61 -11.73 -4.12
C LYS A 51 -23.15 -12.90 -5.00
N GLY A 52 -22.50 -12.62 -6.14
CA GLY A 52 -21.97 -13.63 -7.07
C GLY A 52 -20.62 -14.22 -6.65
N MET A 53 -19.84 -13.48 -5.86
CA MET A 53 -18.44 -13.83 -5.53
C MET A 53 -18.36 -14.66 -4.23
N ASN A 54 -18.69 -15.95 -4.32
CA ASN A 54 -18.80 -16.85 -3.16
C ASN A 54 -17.95 -18.14 -3.27
N ASN A 55 -16.91 -18.13 -4.11
CA ASN A 55 -16.10 -19.33 -4.33
C ASN A 55 -15.41 -19.80 -3.04
N HIS A 56 -15.01 -18.90 -2.16
CA HIS A 56 -14.42 -19.22 -0.86
C HIS A 56 -15.39 -19.92 0.13
N ILE A 57 -16.71 -19.81 -0.09
CA ILE A 57 -17.73 -20.50 0.69
C ILE A 57 -18.10 -21.84 0.04
N TYR A 58 -17.92 -21.95 -1.28
CA TYR A 58 -18.26 -23.15 -2.03
C TYR A 58 -17.10 -24.16 -2.09
N TYR A 59 -15.89 -23.70 -2.41
CA TYR A 59 -14.68 -24.51 -2.48
C TYR A 59 -13.91 -24.54 -1.17
N GLY A 60 -13.00 -25.50 -1.04
CA GLY A 60 -12.23 -25.73 0.18
C GLY A 60 -12.94 -26.67 1.15
N MET A 61 -12.48 -26.68 2.39
CA MET A 61 -12.98 -27.53 3.47
C MET A 61 -13.98 -26.76 4.33
N HIS A 62 -15.23 -27.24 4.40
CA HIS A 62 -16.29 -26.62 5.21
C HIS A 62 -16.98 -27.65 6.09
N ARG A 63 -17.49 -27.18 7.24
CA ARG A 63 -18.27 -27.97 8.14
C ARG A 63 -19.78 -27.81 7.86
N ASN A 64 -20.49 -28.90 7.64
CA ASN A 64 -21.92 -28.91 7.47
C ASN A 64 -22.66 -28.77 8.82
N ALA A 65 -23.94 -28.39 8.79
CA ALA A 65 -24.77 -28.24 9.99
C ALA A 65 -24.93 -29.54 10.81
N ASP A 66 -24.80 -30.71 10.17
CA ASP A 66 -24.84 -32.02 10.84
C ASP A 66 -23.49 -32.44 11.44
N GLY A 67 -22.47 -31.57 11.31
CA GLY A 67 -21.09 -31.79 11.80
C GLY A 67 -20.20 -32.57 10.82
N SER A 68 -20.71 -33.07 9.72
CA SER A 68 -19.87 -33.64 8.66
C SER A 68 -19.04 -32.56 7.96
N TRP A 69 -17.99 -32.99 7.29
CA TRP A 69 -17.15 -32.11 6.49
C TRP A 69 -17.43 -32.28 5.01
N ILE A 70 -17.55 -31.20 4.28
CA ILE A 70 -17.61 -31.18 2.83
C ILE A 70 -16.36 -30.51 2.28
N PHE A 71 -15.75 -31.15 1.30
CA PHE A 71 -14.59 -30.57 0.59
C PHE A 71 -14.89 -30.54 -0.89
N ARG A 72 -14.65 -29.39 -1.53
CA ARG A 72 -14.78 -29.18 -2.97
C ARG A 72 -13.54 -28.55 -3.55
N GLU A 73 -13.22 -28.96 -4.80
CA GLU A 73 -12.11 -28.41 -5.56
C GLU A 73 -12.47 -28.31 -7.03
N TRP A 74 -11.88 -27.34 -7.73
CA TRP A 74 -12.00 -27.17 -9.17
C TRP A 74 -10.72 -27.61 -9.86
N ALA A 75 -10.78 -28.69 -10.65
CA ALA A 75 -9.68 -29.28 -11.37
C ALA A 75 -10.20 -29.98 -12.63
N PRO A 76 -10.51 -29.24 -13.71
CA PRO A 76 -11.19 -29.78 -14.90
C PRO A 76 -10.36 -30.80 -15.68
N ASN A 77 -9.03 -30.80 -15.56
CA ASN A 77 -8.14 -31.76 -16.23
C ASN A 77 -7.82 -32.99 -15.38
N ALA A 78 -8.24 -33.00 -14.11
CA ALA A 78 -8.04 -34.14 -13.24
C ALA A 78 -8.84 -35.35 -13.73
N THR A 79 -8.24 -36.53 -13.63
CA THR A 79 -8.91 -37.81 -13.88
C THR A 79 -9.34 -38.47 -12.57
N LYS A 80 -8.69 -38.12 -11.46
CA LYS A 80 -9.02 -38.56 -10.11
C LYS A 80 -8.40 -37.63 -9.07
N ILE A 81 -9.08 -37.43 -7.97
CA ILE A 81 -8.57 -36.65 -6.84
C ILE A 81 -8.78 -37.45 -5.55
N TYR A 82 -7.77 -37.51 -4.71
CA TYR A 82 -7.86 -38.06 -3.36
C TYR A 82 -7.53 -36.97 -2.35
N ILE A 83 -8.27 -36.95 -1.24
CA ILE A 83 -7.82 -36.24 -0.06
C ILE A 83 -6.99 -37.19 0.80
N ILE A 84 -5.79 -36.76 1.15
CA ILE A 84 -4.81 -37.51 1.94
C ILE A 84 -4.40 -36.70 3.16
N GLY A 85 -4.17 -37.36 4.29
CA GLY A 85 -3.82 -36.67 5.52
C GLY A 85 -3.57 -37.61 6.68
N GLU A 86 -3.47 -37.05 7.87
CA GLU A 86 -3.24 -37.83 9.10
C GLU A 86 -4.33 -38.87 9.33
N PHE A 87 -5.58 -38.55 9.00
CA PHE A 87 -6.74 -39.44 9.16
C PHE A 87 -6.72 -40.71 8.32
N ASN A 88 -5.91 -40.78 7.28
CA ASN A 88 -5.77 -41.98 6.42
C ASN A 88 -4.32 -42.41 6.21
N ASN A 89 -3.40 -41.97 7.08
CA ASN A 89 -1.96 -42.21 6.99
C ASN A 89 -1.38 -41.82 5.63
N TRP A 90 -1.87 -40.71 5.05
CA TRP A 90 -1.42 -40.15 3.76
C TRP A 90 -1.57 -41.13 2.57
N LYS A 91 -2.55 -42.05 2.64
CA LYS A 91 -2.77 -43.07 1.62
C LYS A 91 -3.89 -42.69 0.65
N ARG A 92 -3.64 -42.93 -0.61
CA ARG A 92 -4.66 -42.86 -1.67
C ARG A 92 -5.55 -44.10 -1.62
N THR A 93 -6.75 -43.96 -1.12
CA THR A 93 -7.75 -45.04 -1.03
C THR A 93 -9.09 -44.55 -1.57
N GLU A 94 -9.87 -45.48 -2.14
CA GLU A 94 -11.17 -45.16 -2.74
C GLU A 94 -12.15 -44.53 -1.76
N ALA A 95 -12.05 -44.79 -0.45
CA ALA A 95 -12.88 -44.21 0.58
C ALA A 95 -12.67 -42.69 0.71
N TYR A 96 -11.54 -42.20 0.25
CA TYR A 96 -11.14 -40.78 0.29
C TYR A 96 -10.96 -40.17 -1.11
N ALA A 97 -11.52 -40.82 -2.14
CA ALA A 97 -11.58 -40.30 -3.50
C ALA A 97 -12.74 -39.32 -3.62
N LEU A 98 -12.48 -38.13 -4.18
CA LEU A 98 -13.50 -37.17 -4.54
C LEU A 98 -14.29 -37.69 -5.75
N LYS A 99 -15.57 -37.31 -5.82
CA LYS A 99 -16.46 -37.60 -6.93
C LYS A 99 -16.57 -36.40 -7.85
N PRO A 100 -16.48 -36.58 -9.18
CA PRO A 100 -16.76 -35.50 -10.11
C PRO A 100 -18.25 -35.15 -10.06
N ILE A 101 -18.57 -33.85 -9.93
CA ILE A 101 -19.93 -33.33 -9.86
C ILE A 101 -20.30 -32.44 -11.05
N GLY A 102 -19.46 -32.43 -12.11
CA GLY A 102 -19.65 -31.66 -13.33
C GLY A 102 -18.91 -30.33 -13.36
N GLY A 103 -18.70 -29.75 -14.55
CA GLY A 103 -18.01 -28.47 -14.73
C GLY A 103 -16.55 -28.43 -14.25
N GLY A 104 -15.89 -29.59 -14.13
CA GLY A 104 -14.54 -29.68 -13.55
C GLY A 104 -14.52 -29.68 -12.03
N ASN A 105 -15.68 -29.72 -11.38
CA ASN A 105 -15.81 -29.70 -9.92
C ASN A 105 -15.74 -31.11 -9.34
N TRP A 106 -15.12 -31.21 -8.19
CA TRP A 106 -14.92 -32.45 -7.42
C TRP A 106 -15.40 -32.25 -5.98
N GLU A 107 -16.02 -33.27 -5.40
CA GLU A 107 -16.60 -33.21 -4.05
C GLU A 107 -16.36 -34.49 -3.26
N ILE A 108 -16.14 -34.36 -1.95
CA ILE A 108 -16.25 -35.47 -0.98
C ILE A 108 -16.90 -34.95 0.28
N VAL A 109 -17.70 -35.83 0.91
CA VAL A 109 -18.25 -35.60 2.26
C VAL A 109 -17.62 -36.63 3.20
N LEU A 110 -17.05 -36.14 4.29
CA LEU A 110 -16.39 -36.95 5.33
C LEU A 110 -17.16 -36.84 6.64
N PRO A 111 -17.37 -37.96 7.34
CA PRO A 111 -17.96 -37.95 8.67
C PRO A 111 -17.16 -37.05 9.65
N SER A 112 -17.85 -36.45 10.63
CA SER A 112 -17.26 -35.53 11.61
C SER A 112 -16.04 -36.08 12.37
N MET A 113 -16.01 -37.42 12.58
CA MET A 113 -14.94 -38.10 13.32
C MET A 113 -13.59 -38.18 12.60
N PHE A 114 -13.51 -37.81 11.33
CA PHE A 114 -12.26 -37.94 10.55
C PHE A 114 -11.37 -36.72 10.60
N LEU A 115 -11.96 -35.53 10.85
CA LEU A 115 -11.24 -34.27 10.84
C LEU A 115 -11.54 -33.47 12.10
N ASP A 116 -10.49 -33.09 12.81
CA ASP A 116 -10.52 -32.18 13.94
C ASP A 116 -9.79 -30.89 13.59
N HIS A 117 -9.99 -29.84 14.40
CA HIS A 117 -9.19 -28.64 14.33
C HIS A 117 -7.69 -28.97 14.40
N GLY A 118 -6.91 -28.45 13.47
CA GLY A 118 -5.47 -28.70 13.38
C GLY A 118 -5.04 -29.89 12.51
N THR A 119 -5.99 -30.76 12.07
CA THR A 119 -5.67 -31.90 11.20
C THR A 119 -4.98 -31.47 9.91
N LEU A 120 -3.87 -32.15 9.56
CA LEU A 120 -3.10 -31.88 8.36
C LEU A 120 -3.59 -32.70 7.18
N TYR A 121 -3.66 -32.08 6.01
CA TYR A 121 -4.08 -32.76 4.78
C TYR A 121 -3.49 -32.15 3.52
N LYS A 122 -3.58 -32.89 2.41
CA LYS A 122 -3.25 -32.47 1.04
C LYS A 122 -4.25 -33.12 0.07
N LEU A 123 -4.16 -32.72 -1.19
CA LEU A 123 -4.75 -33.44 -2.31
C LEU A 123 -3.67 -34.27 -3.01
N TYR A 124 -4.04 -35.41 -3.54
CA TYR A 124 -3.31 -36.07 -4.62
C TYR A 124 -4.18 -36.04 -5.87
N ILE A 125 -3.72 -35.32 -6.87
CA ILE A 125 -4.46 -35.09 -8.12
C ILE A 125 -3.81 -35.92 -9.22
N GLU A 126 -4.61 -36.79 -9.90
CA GLU A 126 -4.20 -37.53 -11.05
C GLU A 126 -4.74 -36.90 -12.33
N TRP A 127 -3.95 -36.85 -13.37
CA TRP A 127 -4.32 -36.37 -14.71
C TRP A 127 -3.76 -37.31 -15.76
N LYS A 128 -4.14 -37.11 -17.03
CA LYS A 128 -3.64 -37.96 -18.12
C LYS A 128 -2.11 -37.87 -18.24
N GLY A 129 -1.44 -38.90 -17.84
CA GLY A 129 0.03 -39.03 -17.94
C GLY A 129 0.80 -38.69 -16.67
N GLY A 130 0.13 -38.38 -15.56
CA GLY A 130 0.80 -38.06 -14.29
C GLY A 130 -0.10 -37.91 -13.10
N GLY A 131 0.49 -37.49 -12.01
CA GLY A 131 -0.21 -37.14 -10.78
C GLY A 131 0.77 -36.64 -9.72
N ALA A 132 0.35 -35.78 -8.84
CA ALA A 132 1.18 -35.24 -7.77
C ALA A 132 0.35 -34.78 -6.56
N GLU A 133 1.04 -34.56 -5.43
CA GLU A 133 0.47 -33.88 -4.28
C GLU A 133 0.32 -32.40 -4.58
N ARG A 134 -0.79 -31.82 -4.09
CA ARG A 134 -1.10 -30.40 -4.21
C ARG A 134 -1.72 -29.88 -2.91
N LEU A 135 -1.48 -28.62 -2.61
CA LEU A 135 -2.29 -27.91 -1.62
C LEU A 135 -3.59 -27.43 -2.28
N PRO A 136 -4.75 -27.51 -1.61
CA PRO A 136 -6.02 -27.03 -2.16
C PRO A 136 -5.95 -25.54 -2.57
N ALA A 137 -6.60 -25.19 -3.68
CA ALA A 137 -6.57 -23.79 -4.16
C ALA A 137 -7.26 -22.80 -3.20
N TYR A 138 -8.28 -23.25 -2.48
CA TYR A 138 -9.07 -22.46 -1.54
C TYR A 138 -8.81 -22.78 -0.07
N LEU A 139 -7.61 -23.28 0.26
CA LEU A 139 -7.26 -23.53 1.66
C LEU A 139 -7.15 -22.21 2.45
N THR A 140 -7.63 -22.20 3.68
CA THR A 140 -7.62 -21.03 4.55
C THR A 140 -6.45 -21.00 5.54
N ARG A 141 -5.73 -22.13 5.67
CA ARG A 141 -4.51 -22.22 6.47
C ARG A 141 -3.54 -23.25 5.89
N ALA A 142 -2.29 -22.82 5.71
CA ALA A 142 -1.16 -23.70 5.40
C ALA A 142 -0.15 -23.60 6.54
N VAL A 143 0.52 -24.72 6.85
CA VAL A 143 1.59 -24.77 7.86
C VAL A 143 2.79 -25.48 7.28
N GLN A 144 3.98 -24.98 7.60
CA GLN A 144 5.24 -25.55 7.17
C GLN A 144 5.82 -26.48 8.24
N ASP A 145 6.12 -27.71 7.89
CA ASP A 145 6.87 -28.60 8.76
C ASP A 145 8.27 -28.04 9.04
N PRO A 146 8.67 -27.89 10.32
CA PRO A 146 9.93 -27.22 10.65
C PRO A 146 11.18 -27.99 10.22
N VAL A 147 11.08 -29.30 9.99
CA VAL A 147 12.21 -30.17 9.61
C VAL A 147 12.29 -30.34 8.10
N THR A 148 11.19 -30.82 7.49
CA THR A 148 11.16 -31.13 6.05
C THR A 148 10.95 -29.88 5.19
N LYS A 149 10.48 -28.79 5.77
CA LYS A 149 10.12 -27.53 5.10
C LYS A 149 8.96 -27.69 4.10
N THR A 150 8.29 -28.82 4.06
CA THR A 150 7.10 -29.02 3.24
C THR A 150 5.88 -28.37 3.88
N PHE A 151 4.98 -27.86 3.05
CA PHE A 151 3.71 -27.29 3.50
C PHE A 151 2.60 -28.33 3.47
N CYS A 152 1.67 -28.22 4.42
CA CYS A 152 0.41 -28.94 4.44
C CYS A 152 -0.73 -27.96 4.65
N ALA A 153 -1.89 -28.24 4.06
CA ALA A 153 -3.13 -27.61 4.47
C ALA A 153 -3.49 -28.06 5.87
N GLN A 154 -4.08 -27.17 6.67
CA GLN A 154 -4.52 -27.46 8.02
C GLN A 154 -6.00 -27.11 8.17
N VAL A 155 -6.78 -28.03 8.70
CA VAL A 155 -8.18 -27.76 9.06
C VAL A 155 -8.22 -26.69 10.17
N TRP A 156 -8.85 -25.56 9.89
CA TRP A 156 -8.97 -24.48 10.85
C TRP A 156 -10.44 -24.31 11.24
N ASP A 157 -10.80 -24.86 12.40
CA ASP A 157 -12.15 -24.86 12.97
C ASP A 157 -12.05 -24.71 14.50
N PRO A 158 -11.73 -23.50 15.00
CA PRO A 158 -11.57 -23.26 16.42
C PRO A 158 -12.91 -23.48 17.14
N ALA A 159 -12.85 -24.05 18.35
CA ALA A 159 -14.04 -24.37 19.15
C ALA A 159 -14.94 -23.16 19.45
N ARG A 160 -14.39 -21.96 19.36
CA ARG A 160 -15.11 -20.68 19.50
C ARG A 160 -14.68 -19.77 18.38
N PRO A 161 -15.61 -19.28 17.54
CA PRO A 161 -15.35 -18.24 16.58
C PRO A 161 -14.81 -16.98 17.27
N TYR A 162 -13.99 -16.20 16.56
CA TYR A 162 -13.53 -14.89 17.05
C TYR A 162 -14.72 -13.95 17.23
N GLU A 163 -14.80 -13.30 18.39
CA GLU A 163 -15.83 -12.31 18.69
C GLU A 163 -15.27 -10.90 18.54
N TRP A 164 -15.70 -10.20 17.49
CA TRP A 164 -15.31 -8.82 17.21
C TRP A 164 -15.88 -7.87 18.27
N LYS A 165 -15.05 -6.95 18.78
CA LYS A 165 -15.38 -6.04 19.89
C LYS A 165 -15.58 -4.60 19.41
N ASN A 166 -14.91 -4.22 18.33
CA ASN A 166 -14.86 -2.86 17.83
C ASN A 166 -15.50 -2.76 16.46
N ALA A 167 -16.15 -1.62 16.21
CA ALA A 167 -16.68 -1.31 14.89
C ALA A 167 -15.54 -0.87 13.94
N LYS A 168 -15.70 -1.14 12.65
CA LYS A 168 -14.81 -0.62 11.62
C LYS A 168 -14.77 0.91 11.68
N PRO A 169 -13.60 1.55 11.52
CA PRO A 169 -13.52 2.99 11.41
C PRO A 169 -14.20 3.46 10.12
N GLY A 170 -14.74 4.67 10.11
CA GLY A 170 -15.34 5.27 8.92
C GLY A 170 -14.29 5.70 7.88
N ARG A 171 -14.77 6.20 6.74
CA ARG A 171 -13.96 6.60 5.60
C ARG A 171 -12.83 7.56 5.96
N ARG A 172 -11.66 7.33 5.35
CA ARG A 172 -10.48 8.18 5.43
C ARG A 172 -10.28 8.93 4.11
N PRO A 173 -10.80 10.18 3.99
CA PRO A 173 -10.66 10.95 2.75
C PRO A 173 -9.20 11.35 2.46
N HIS A 174 -8.40 11.48 3.53
CA HIS A 174 -6.99 11.86 3.50
C HIS A 174 -6.19 10.95 4.44
N PRO A 175 -5.95 9.68 4.06
CA PRO A 175 -5.33 8.73 4.97
C PRO A 175 -3.88 9.11 5.28
N MET A 176 -3.53 9.02 6.56
CA MET A 176 -2.16 9.03 7.07
C MET A 176 -1.74 7.59 7.32
N ILE A 177 -0.98 7.03 6.37
CA ILE A 177 -0.71 5.60 6.28
C ILE A 177 0.63 5.26 6.95
N TYR A 178 0.60 4.30 7.85
CA TYR A 178 1.78 3.63 8.38
C TYR A 178 1.91 2.27 7.69
N GLU A 179 2.91 2.13 6.82
CA GLU A 179 3.21 0.88 6.13
C GLU A 179 4.11 -0.01 6.98
N CYS A 180 3.79 -1.29 7.11
CA CYS A 180 4.53 -2.22 7.96
C CYS A 180 4.60 -3.63 7.39
N HIS A 181 5.65 -4.37 7.81
CA HIS A 181 5.82 -5.81 7.60
C HIS A 181 5.82 -6.51 8.97
N ILE A 182 4.86 -7.39 9.21
CA ILE A 182 4.66 -8.03 10.52
C ILE A 182 5.94 -8.76 10.99
N GLY A 183 6.51 -9.60 10.12
CA GLY A 183 7.68 -10.39 10.47
C GLY A 183 8.93 -9.58 10.79
N MET A 184 9.06 -8.38 10.21
CA MET A 184 10.20 -7.49 10.42
C MET A 184 9.98 -6.53 11.62
N ALA A 185 8.81 -6.54 12.21
CA ALA A 185 8.45 -5.62 13.29
C ALA A 185 9.04 -5.99 14.66
N ALA A 186 9.55 -7.20 14.83
CA ALA A 186 10.25 -7.60 16.06
C ALA A 186 11.56 -6.83 16.23
N GLU A 187 11.97 -6.60 17.48
CA GLU A 187 13.29 -6.06 17.79
C GLU A 187 14.36 -7.15 17.85
N GLU A 188 13.99 -8.34 18.26
CA GLU A 188 14.86 -9.52 18.26
C GLU A 188 15.13 -10.01 16.83
N GLU A 189 16.23 -10.73 16.66
CA GLU A 189 16.65 -11.33 15.38
C GLU A 189 15.83 -12.58 15.04
N LYS A 190 14.54 -12.39 14.76
CA LYS A 190 13.56 -13.44 14.45
C LYS A 190 12.43 -12.91 13.55
N VAL A 191 11.53 -13.79 13.14
CA VAL A 191 10.25 -13.39 12.54
C VAL A 191 9.31 -12.89 13.64
N GLY A 192 8.80 -11.68 13.52
CA GLY A 192 7.78 -11.11 14.40
C GLY A 192 6.41 -11.74 14.18
N THR A 193 5.54 -11.65 15.19
CA THR A 193 4.20 -12.23 15.17
C THR A 193 3.10 -11.17 15.22
N PHE A 194 1.86 -11.54 14.85
CA PHE A 194 0.69 -10.67 14.97
C PHE A 194 0.49 -10.18 16.41
N GLU A 195 0.66 -11.06 17.39
CA GLU A 195 0.52 -10.71 18.80
C GLU A 195 1.59 -9.72 19.26
N GLU A 196 2.86 -9.93 18.88
CA GLU A 196 3.95 -8.99 19.18
C GLU A 196 3.74 -7.64 18.54
N PHE A 197 3.28 -7.61 17.29
CA PHE A 197 2.95 -6.36 16.60
C PHE A 197 1.83 -5.62 17.32
N ARG A 198 0.75 -6.34 17.64
CA ARG A 198 -0.42 -5.80 18.35
C ARG A 198 -0.04 -5.15 19.69
N LEU A 199 0.81 -5.81 20.46
CA LEU A 199 1.19 -5.34 21.80
C LEU A 199 2.28 -4.26 21.80
N ASN A 200 3.24 -4.34 20.87
CA ASN A 200 4.46 -3.54 20.96
C ASN A 200 4.57 -2.44 19.92
N VAL A 201 3.93 -2.60 18.74
CA VAL A 201 4.06 -1.67 17.61
C VAL A 201 2.78 -0.87 17.37
N LEU A 202 1.63 -1.51 17.34
CA LEU A 202 0.35 -0.84 17.10
C LEU A 202 0.09 0.37 18.04
N PRO A 203 0.37 0.29 19.36
CA PRO A 203 0.24 1.46 20.24
C PRO A 203 1.16 2.63 19.87
N LYS A 204 2.35 2.34 19.32
CA LYS A 204 3.29 3.37 18.85
C LYS A 204 2.75 4.05 17.59
N VAL A 205 2.16 3.29 16.66
CA VAL A 205 1.51 3.82 15.45
C VAL A 205 0.37 4.76 15.82
N ALA A 206 -0.48 4.36 16.77
CA ALA A 206 -1.57 5.20 17.28
C ALA A 206 -1.06 6.48 17.95
N GLU A 207 0.00 6.39 18.76
CA GLU A 207 0.63 7.55 19.41
C GLU A 207 1.18 8.57 18.40
N LEU A 208 1.74 8.10 17.29
CA LEU A 208 2.25 8.95 16.22
C LEU A 208 1.12 9.67 15.46
N GLY A 209 -0.12 9.19 15.55
CA GLY A 209 -1.29 9.81 14.94
C GLY A 209 -1.67 9.26 13.56
N TYR A 210 -1.02 8.18 13.09
CA TYR A 210 -1.44 7.53 11.86
C TYR A 210 -2.82 6.90 12.04
N ASP A 211 -3.68 7.07 11.05
CA ASP A 211 -5.08 6.63 11.06
C ASP A 211 -5.34 5.40 10.17
N THR A 212 -4.31 4.95 9.49
CA THR A 212 -4.36 3.82 8.56
C THR A 212 -3.10 2.97 8.69
N LEU A 213 -3.27 1.67 8.88
CA LEU A 213 -2.19 0.68 8.88
C LEU A 213 -2.23 -0.09 7.56
N GLN A 214 -1.21 0.07 6.72
CA GLN A 214 -1.02 -0.74 5.52
C GLN A 214 -0.06 -1.88 5.83
N ILE A 215 -0.57 -3.12 5.78
CA ILE A 215 0.22 -4.30 6.07
C ILE A 215 0.67 -4.93 4.75
N MET A 216 1.99 -5.01 4.54
CA MET A 216 2.62 -5.67 3.39
C MET A 216 2.16 -7.12 3.31
N ALA A 217 2.22 -7.71 2.11
CA ALA A 217 1.69 -9.01 1.73
C ALA A 217 1.67 -10.07 2.85
N LEU A 218 0.47 -10.46 3.26
CA LEU A 218 0.20 -11.41 4.36
C LEU A 218 -0.16 -12.82 3.87
N GLN A 219 -0.46 -12.98 2.59
CA GLN A 219 -0.84 -14.26 1.99
C GLN A 219 0.31 -15.26 2.13
N GLU A 220 0.01 -16.56 2.28
CA GLU A 220 1.05 -17.56 2.50
C GLU A 220 1.99 -17.69 1.30
N HIS A 221 3.26 -17.74 1.59
CA HIS A 221 4.35 -17.74 0.61
C HIS A 221 5.48 -18.69 1.05
N PRO A 222 6.11 -19.43 0.13
CA PRO A 222 7.12 -20.44 0.49
C PRO A 222 8.42 -19.83 1.01
N TYR A 223 8.82 -18.67 0.48
CA TYR A 223 10.10 -18.04 0.75
C TYR A 223 9.94 -16.72 1.50
N TYR A 224 10.42 -16.67 2.75
CA TYR A 224 10.32 -15.47 3.60
C TYR A 224 11.01 -14.24 3.01
N GLY A 225 12.13 -14.44 2.31
CA GLY A 225 12.86 -13.36 1.65
C GLY A 225 12.18 -12.75 0.43
N SER A 226 10.99 -13.23 0.05
CA SER A 226 10.11 -12.58 -0.92
C SER A 226 9.27 -11.46 -0.31
N PHE A 227 9.40 -11.20 0.98
CA PHE A 227 8.62 -10.22 1.75
C PHE A 227 7.11 -10.47 1.74
N GLY A 228 6.66 -11.62 1.25
CA GLY A 228 5.26 -11.97 1.03
C GLY A 228 4.78 -11.82 -0.41
N TYR A 229 5.58 -11.27 -1.32
CA TYR A 229 5.15 -11.00 -2.70
C TYR A 229 5.24 -12.20 -3.66
N GLN A 230 5.75 -13.36 -3.23
CA GLN A 230 5.69 -14.61 -3.98
C GLN A 230 4.62 -15.54 -3.41
N VAL A 231 3.35 -15.14 -3.60
CA VAL A 231 2.18 -15.82 -3.01
C VAL A 231 1.98 -17.20 -3.61
N ALA A 232 1.78 -18.19 -2.73
CA ALA A 232 1.38 -19.55 -3.09
C ALA A 232 -0.10 -19.84 -2.79
N ASN A 233 -0.57 -19.40 -1.61
CA ASN A 233 -1.94 -19.69 -1.14
C ASN A 233 -2.68 -18.41 -0.82
N PHE A 234 -3.60 -18.03 -1.69
CA PHE A 234 -4.25 -16.73 -1.71
C PHE A 234 -5.26 -16.52 -0.57
N TYR A 235 -5.84 -17.59 -0.02
CA TYR A 235 -6.85 -17.55 1.04
C TYR A 235 -6.25 -17.83 2.43
N ALA A 236 -4.95 -18.09 2.54
CA ALA A 236 -4.30 -18.37 3.82
C ALA A 236 -3.40 -17.21 4.26
N LEU A 237 -3.48 -16.85 5.53
CA LEU A 237 -2.47 -16.02 6.19
C LEU A 237 -1.16 -16.81 6.32
N SER A 238 -0.02 -16.16 6.14
CA SER A 238 1.26 -16.80 6.41
C SER A 238 1.34 -17.25 7.87
N SER A 239 1.50 -18.55 8.04
CA SER A 239 1.56 -19.19 9.36
C SER A 239 2.80 -18.79 10.16
N ARG A 240 3.80 -18.18 9.50
CA ARG A 240 4.99 -17.63 10.17
C ARG A 240 4.67 -16.50 11.14
N PHE A 241 3.60 -15.77 10.89
CA PHE A 241 3.23 -14.59 11.70
C PHE A 241 2.25 -14.93 12.83
N GLY A 242 1.70 -16.16 12.85
CA GLY A 242 0.76 -16.58 13.90
C GLY A 242 -0.49 -17.26 13.38
N THR A 243 -1.56 -17.12 14.14
CA THR A 243 -2.87 -17.73 13.86
C THR A 243 -3.85 -16.73 13.26
N PRO A 244 -4.92 -17.20 12.58
CA PRO A 244 -6.03 -16.35 12.14
C PRO A 244 -6.64 -15.51 13.26
N GLU A 245 -6.82 -16.08 14.47
CA GLU A 245 -7.39 -15.38 15.62
C GLU A 245 -6.48 -14.27 16.15
N GLU A 246 -5.15 -14.46 16.12
CA GLU A 246 -4.19 -13.41 16.50
C GLU A 246 -4.24 -12.25 15.50
N PHE A 247 -4.40 -12.54 14.21
CA PHE A 247 -4.58 -11.49 13.21
C PHE A 247 -5.91 -10.75 13.36
N LYS A 248 -7.02 -11.49 13.62
CA LYS A 248 -8.31 -10.85 13.95
C LYS A 248 -8.21 -9.95 15.18
N ALA A 249 -7.48 -10.37 16.20
CA ALA A 249 -7.24 -9.57 17.40
C ALA A 249 -6.44 -8.29 17.09
N LEU A 250 -5.46 -8.35 16.19
CA LEU A 250 -4.71 -7.19 15.72
C LEU A 250 -5.63 -6.19 14.98
N VAL A 251 -6.44 -6.67 14.05
CA VAL A 251 -7.38 -5.83 13.30
C VAL A 251 -8.44 -5.21 14.22
N ASP A 252 -9.00 -5.99 15.13
CA ASP A 252 -10.01 -5.54 16.10
C ASP A 252 -9.47 -4.45 17.02
N GLU A 253 -8.23 -4.60 17.51
CA GLU A 253 -7.58 -3.57 18.35
C GLU A 253 -7.23 -2.32 17.53
N ALA A 254 -6.79 -2.46 16.28
CA ALA A 254 -6.58 -1.32 15.39
C ALA A 254 -7.88 -0.52 15.19
N HIS A 255 -9.01 -1.19 14.97
CA HIS A 255 -10.33 -0.56 14.90
C HIS A 255 -10.69 0.16 16.20
N GLY A 256 -10.41 -0.46 17.36
CA GLY A 256 -10.61 0.15 18.67
C GLY A 256 -9.79 1.43 18.90
N LEU A 257 -8.65 1.54 18.23
CA LEU A 257 -7.81 2.75 18.21
C LEU A 257 -8.20 3.74 17.10
N GLY A 258 -9.22 3.44 16.31
CA GLY A 258 -9.67 4.25 15.19
C GLY A 258 -8.78 4.15 13.95
N ILE A 259 -7.95 3.10 13.84
CA ILE A 259 -7.02 2.86 12.74
C ILE A 259 -7.67 1.89 11.74
N ALA A 260 -7.80 2.31 10.48
CA ALA A 260 -8.23 1.44 9.39
C ALA A 260 -7.10 0.49 8.98
N VAL A 261 -7.43 -0.74 8.61
CA VAL A 261 -6.46 -1.74 8.18
C VAL A 261 -6.57 -2.02 6.69
N VAL A 262 -5.51 -1.70 5.96
CA VAL A 262 -5.36 -1.95 4.52
C VAL A 262 -4.40 -3.13 4.34
N MET A 263 -4.81 -4.09 3.53
CA MET A 263 -3.98 -5.23 3.18
C MET A 263 -3.34 -5.02 1.81
N ASP A 264 -2.06 -5.29 1.73
CA ASP A 264 -1.36 -5.39 0.45
C ASP A 264 -1.71 -6.73 -0.20
N ILE A 265 -2.36 -6.70 -1.37
CA ILE A 265 -2.89 -7.88 -2.05
C ILE A 265 -2.17 -8.10 -3.36
N VAL A 266 -1.62 -9.30 -3.53
CA VAL A 266 -0.83 -9.68 -4.71
C VAL A 266 -1.74 -10.44 -5.68
N HIS A 267 -2.41 -9.71 -6.56
CA HIS A 267 -3.22 -10.30 -7.66
C HIS A 267 -2.58 -10.11 -9.03
N SER A 268 -1.40 -9.52 -9.07
CA SER A 268 -0.60 -9.34 -10.28
C SER A 268 0.04 -10.65 -10.75
N HIS A 269 0.39 -11.54 -9.82
CA HIS A 269 1.09 -12.79 -10.14
C HIS A 269 0.98 -13.82 -9.00
N SER A 270 1.50 -15.01 -9.25
CA SER A 270 1.66 -16.10 -8.29
C SER A 270 3.08 -16.67 -8.40
N VAL A 271 3.59 -17.21 -7.32
CA VAL A 271 4.86 -17.94 -7.37
C VAL A 271 4.81 -19.07 -8.40
N ASP A 272 5.88 -19.27 -9.15
CA ASP A 272 6.01 -20.41 -10.09
C ASP A 272 6.40 -21.68 -9.32
N ASN A 273 5.44 -22.23 -8.57
CA ASN A 273 5.60 -23.37 -7.68
C ASN A 273 4.43 -24.34 -7.88
N GLU A 274 4.75 -25.62 -8.04
CA GLU A 274 3.76 -26.65 -8.28
C GLU A 274 3.27 -27.34 -7.01
N ALA A 275 4.13 -27.46 -5.99
CA ALA A 275 3.82 -28.22 -4.79
C ALA A 275 2.91 -27.46 -3.81
N GLU A 276 3.25 -26.20 -3.54
CA GLU A 276 2.53 -25.33 -2.63
C GLU A 276 1.59 -24.34 -3.33
N GLY A 277 1.93 -23.94 -4.59
CA GLY A 277 1.19 -22.97 -5.37
C GLY A 277 0.21 -23.55 -6.36
N LEU A 278 -0.23 -22.70 -7.29
CA LEU A 278 -1.22 -23.04 -8.33
C LEU A 278 -0.59 -23.56 -9.63
N GLY A 279 0.75 -23.65 -9.70
CA GLY A 279 1.45 -24.12 -10.88
C GLY A 279 1.15 -25.59 -11.18
N MET A 280 0.81 -25.90 -12.44
CA MET A 280 0.49 -27.28 -12.87
C MET A 280 -0.53 -27.99 -11.95
N PHE A 281 -1.47 -27.26 -11.37
CA PHE A 281 -2.36 -27.72 -10.30
C PHE A 281 -3.08 -29.02 -10.67
N ASP A 282 -3.68 -29.08 -11.86
CA ASP A 282 -4.38 -30.24 -12.41
C ASP A 282 -3.64 -30.88 -13.62
N GLY A 283 -2.34 -30.64 -13.73
CA GLY A 283 -1.49 -31.14 -14.80
C GLY A 283 -1.38 -30.23 -16.03
N LYS A 284 -1.97 -29.03 -15.99
CA LYS A 284 -1.82 -27.99 -17.00
C LYS A 284 -1.31 -26.70 -16.44
N GLU A 285 -0.51 -25.98 -17.24
CA GLU A 285 0.07 -24.69 -16.86
C GLU A 285 -0.97 -23.56 -16.82
N ASP A 286 -2.02 -23.68 -17.61
CA ASP A 286 -2.94 -22.59 -17.93
C ASP A 286 -4.26 -22.65 -17.15
N LEU A 287 -4.34 -23.37 -16.02
CA LEU A 287 -5.59 -23.46 -15.27
C LEU A 287 -6.09 -22.07 -14.85
N TYR A 288 -5.29 -21.29 -14.14
CA TYR A 288 -5.57 -19.93 -13.71
C TYR A 288 -4.76 -18.88 -14.48
N PHE A 289 -3.77 -19.29 -15.25
CA PHE A 289 -2.76 -18.41 -15.83
C PHE A 289 -2.90 -18.31 -17.36
N TYR A 290 -2.32 -17.27 -17.93
CA TYR A 290 -2.13 -17.19 -19.37
C TYR A 290 -1.22 -18.33 -19.85
N ASN A 291 -1.42 -18.76 -21.08
CA ASN A 291 -0.57 -19.78 -21.71
C ASN A 291 0.68 -19.16 -22.33
N GLY A 292 1.77 -19.91 -22.35
CA GLY A 292 3.02 -19.51 -22.98
C GLY A 292 3.69 -18.31 -22.28
N TRP A 293 4.28 -17.42 -23.08
CA TRP A 293 5.06 -16.29 -22.56
C TRP A 293 4.24 -15.27 -21.76
N GLN A 294 2.98 -15.07 -22.11
CA GLN A 294 2.08 -14.16 -21.39
C GLN A 294 1.77 -14.64 -19.96
N GLY A 295 1.88 -15.94 -19.71
CA GLY A 295 1.68 -16.53 -18.39
C GLY A 295 2.91 -16.49 -17.48
N ARG A 296 4.00 -15.82 -17.88
CA ARG A 296 5.26 -15.79 -17.14
C ARG A 296 5.82 -14.40 -17.05
N HIS A 297 6.11 -13.95 -15.83
CA HIS A 297 6.75 -12.65 -15.60
C HIS A 297 8.29 -12.83 -15.67
N PRO A 298 8.96 -12.23 -16.68
CA PRO A 298 10.38 -12.53 -16.93
C PRO A 298 11.32 -12.01 -15.85
N ALA A 299 10.99 -10.88 -15.21
CA ALA A 299 11.83 -10.29 -14.16
C ALA A 299 11.61 -10.94 -12.78
N TRP A 300 10.39 -11.43 -12.48
CA TRP A 300 10.07 -11.97 -11.15
C TRP A 300 10.08 -13.49 -11.11
N GLY A 301 10.16 -14.16 -12.26
CA GLY A 301 10.11 -15.63 -12.35
C GLY A 301 8.78 -16.21 -11.84
N SER A 302 7.69 -15.47 -11.98
CA SER A 302 6.36 -15.80 -11.45
C SER A 302 5.36 -16.08 -12.57
N ARG A 303 4.15 -16.56 -12.21
CA ARG A 303 3.04 -16.84 -13.13
C ARG A 303 2.07 -15.68 -13.16
N CYS A 304 1.60 -15.29 -14.36
CA CYS A 304 0.65 -14.21 -14.57
C CYS A 304 -0.75 -14.77 -14.79
N PHE A 305 -1.72 -14.26 -13.99
CA PHE A 305 -3.12 -14.68 -14.07
C PHE A 305 -3.76 -14.33 -15.41
N ASP A 306 -4.60 -15.22 -15.92
CA ASP A 306 -5.46 -14.96 -17.08
C ASP A 306 -6.76 -14.29 -16.64
N TYR A 307 -6.77 -12.97 -16.66
CA TYR A 307 -7.93 -12.17 -16.27
C TYR A 307 -9.08 -12.27 -17.28
N GLY A 308 -8.87 -12.89 -18.44
CA GLY A 308 -9.91 -13.19 -19.42
C GLY A 308 -10.81 -14.35 -18.98
N LYS A 309 -10.28 -15.30 -18.16
CA LYS A 309 -11.05 -16.46 -17.67
C LYS A 309 -12.00 -16.07 -16.54
N ASP A 310 -13.23 -16.55 -16.60
CA ASP A 310 -14.23 -16.30 -15.56
C ASP A 310 -13.82 -16.95 -14.23
N GLU A 311 -13.30 -18.17 -14.28
CA GLU A 311 -12.86 -18.90 -13.08
C GLU A 311 -11.73 -18.16 -12.35
N THR A 312 -10.79 -17.55 -13.07
CA THR A 312 -9.73 -16.71 -12.50
C THR A 312 -10.34 -15.46 -11.85
N LYS A 313 -11.26 -14.79 -12.53
CA LYS A 313 -11.99 -13.63 -11.96
C LYS A 313 -12.77 -14.01 -10.70
N TYR A 314 -13.50 -15.13 -10.72
CA TYR A 314 -14.20 -15.64 -9.54
C TYR A 314 -13.24 -15.95 -8.40
N PHE A 315 -12.09 -16.57 -8.68
CA PHE A 315 -11.05 -16.86 -7.69
C PHE A 315 -10.53 -15.58 -7.01
N LEU A 316 -10.09 -14.60 -7.80
CA LEU A 316 -9.49 -13.38 -7.30
C LEU A 316 -10.51 -12.42 -6.66
N LEU A 317 -11.71 -12.27 -7.22
CA LEU A 317 -12.77 -11.43 -6.66
C LEU A 317 -13.31 -12.01 -5.34
N SER A 318 -13.53 -13.35 -5.29
CA SER A 318 -13.91 -14.00 -4.03
C SER A 318 -12.81 -13.92 -2.97
N ASN A 319 -11.55 -13.77 -3.38
CA ASN A 319 -10.44 -13.55 -2.46
C ASN A 319 -10.52 -12.15 -1.80
N CYS A 320 -10.79 -11.08 -2.56
CA CYS A 320 -11.06 -9.76 -1.97
C CYS A 320 -12.21 -9.83 -0.96
N LYS A 321 -13.33 -10.48 -1.34
CA LYS A 321 -14.48 -10.65 -0.46
C LYS A 321 -14.11 -11.40 0.82
N TYR A 322 -13.40 -12.51 0.71
CA TYR A 322 -12.95 -13.32 1.84
C TYR A 322 -12.18 -12.50 2.87
N TRP A 323 -11.20 -11.71 2.45
CA TRP A 323 -10.40 -10.88 3.37
C TRP A 323 -11.26 -9.83 4.08
N MET A 324 -12.25 -9.26 3.40
CA MET A 324 -13.16 -8.27 4.01
C MET A 324 -14.16 -8.91 4.99
N GLU A 325 -14.66 -10.12 4.70
CA GLU A 325 -15.64 -10.83 5.55
C GLU A 325 -14.97 -11.50 6.74
N GLU A 326 -13.88 -12.23 6.51
CA GLU A 326 -13.23 -13.05 7.52
C GLU A 326 -12.35 -12.23 8.48
N TYR A 327 -11.66 -11.22 7.96
CA TYR A 327 -10.68 -10.44 8.71
C TYR A 327 -11.03 -8.96 8.87
N HIS A 328 -12.20 -8.55 8.45
CA HIS A 328 -12.69 -7.17 8.54
C HIS A 328 -11.74 -6.12 7.94
N ILE A 329 -10.98 -6.47 6.91
CA ILE A 329 -10.10 -5.55 6.18
C ILE A 329 -10.91 -4.36 5.64
N ASP A 330 -10.35 -3.14 5.74
CA ASP A 330 -11.01 -1.89 5.36
C ASP A 330 -10.64 -1.42 3.96
N GLY A 331 -9.68 -2.06 3.31
CA GLY A 331 -9.27 -1.72 1.97
C GLY A 331 -8.05 -2.50 1.51
N PHE A 332 -7.62 -2.26 0.28
CA PHE A 332 -6.49 -2.97 -0.32
C PHE A 332 -5.54 -2.04 -1.05
N ARG A 333 -4.25 -2.31 -0.92
CA ARG A 333 -3.25 -1.85 -1.88
C ARG A 333 -3.00 -2.99 -2.86
N PHE A 334 -3.26 -2.77 -4.15
CA PHE A 334 -3.00 -3.74 -5.21
C PHE A 334 -1.56 -3.62 -5.67
N ASP A 335 -0.81 -4.70 -5.46
CA ASP A 335 0.60 -4.83 -5.82
C ASP A 335 0.78 -5.03 -7.32
N GLY A 336 1.81 -4.39 -7.89
CA GLY A 336 2.26 -4.64 -9.26
C GLY A 336 1.21 -4.35 -10.34
N VAL A 337 0.35 -3.35 -10.17
CA VAL A 337 -0.72 -3.02 -11.13
C VAL A 337 -0.15 -2.76 -12.52
N THR A 338 0.98 -2.06 -12.65
CA THR A 338 1.65 -1.88 -13.96
C THR A 338 1.92 -3.21 -14.65
N SER A 339 2.37 -4.22 -13.89
CA SER A 339 2.63 -5.56 -14.43
C SER A 339 1.37 -6.26 -14.96
N MET A 340 0.18 -5.93 -14.40
CA MET A 340 -1.10 -6.44 -14.87
C MET A 340 -1.56 -5.75 -16.14
N LEU A 341 -1.35 -4.43 -16.23
CA LEU A 341 -1.92 -3.59 -17.28
C LEU A 341 -1.28 -3.81 -18.66
N TYR A 342 -0.04 -4.32 -18.72
CA TYR A 342 0.73 -4.38 -19.96
C TYR A 342 1.32 -5.77 -20.21
N TRP A 343 1.27 -6.23 -21.46
CA TRP A 343 1.86 -7.50 -21.87
C TRP A 343 3.37 -7.57 -21.71
N ASP A 344 4.06 -6.43 -21.77
CA ASP A 344 5.49 -6.27 -21.49
C ASP A 344 5.78 -6.03 -20.00
N HIS A 345 4.75 -6.09 -19.15
CA HIS A 345 4.80 -5.82 -17.70
C HIS A 345 5.36 -4.42 -17.35
N GLY A 346 5.41 -3.49 -18.31
CA GLY A 346 6.03 -2.17 -18.13
C GLY A 346 7.54 -2.20 -18.01
N LEU A 347 8.19 -3.34 -18.29
CA LEU A 347 9.64 -3.50 -18.19
C LEU A 347 10.35 -2.74 -19.30
N GLU A 348 11.43 -2.02 -18.92
CA GLU A 348 12.29 -1.26 -19.86
C GLU A 348 11.52 -0.26 -20.73
N LYS A 349 10.32 0.17 -20.30
CA LYS A 349 9.43 1.04 -21.05
C LYS A 349 9.32 2.41 -20.42
N ALA A 350 9.49 3.45 -21.23
CA ALA A 350 9.17 4.81 -20.83
C ALA A 350 7.74 5.17 -21.28
N PHE A 351 6.90 5.54 -20.32
CA PHE A 351 5.53 5.99 -20.59
C PHE A 351 5.53 7.49 -20.84
N VAL A 352 5.78 7.90 -22.09
CA VAL A 352 5.99 9.30 -22.47
C VAL A 352 4.81 9.93 -23.20
N GLY A 353 3.76 9.18 -23.49
CA GLY A 353 2.58 9.66 -24.20
C GLY A 353 1.36 8.79 -23.96
N TYR A 354 0.17 9.36 -24.16
CA TYR A 354 -1.11 8.69 -23.92
C TYR A 354 -1.36 7.46 -24.80
N ASP A 355 -0.77 7.37 -25.99
CA ASP A 355 -0.82 6.18 -26.85
C ASP A 355 -0.27 4.92 -26.18
N ASN A 356 0.60 5.05 -25.19
CA ASN A 356 1.08 3.91 -24.40
C ASN A 356 -0.03 3.22 -23.59
N TYR A 357 -1.10 3.92 -23.26
CA TYR A 357 -2.20 3.43 -22.42
C TYR A 357 -3.40 2.88 -23.23
N PHE A 358 -3.41 3.08 -24.54
CA PHE A 358 -4.57 2.79 -25.40
C PHE A 358 -4.24 1.96 -26.63
N ASN A 359 -3.06 1.34 -26.68
CA ASN A 359 -2.63 0.48 -27.79
C ASN A 359 -2.83 -1.03 -27.46
N GLN A 360 -2.46 -1.89 -28.41
CA GLN A 360 -2.59 -3.35 -28.29
C GLN A 360 -1.64 -3.99 -27.26
N GLY A 361 -0.69 -3.24 -26.71
CA GLY A 361 0.20 -3.70 -25.62
C GLY A 361 -0.47 -3.74 -24.24
N VAL A 362 -1.72 -3.25 -24.16
CA VAL A 362 -2.49 -3.20 -22.91
C VAL A 362 -3.36 -4.45 -22.76
N ASP A 363 -3.38 -5.03 -21.58
CA ASP A 363 -4.31 -6.11 -21.21
C ASP A 363 -5.64 -5.51 -20.72
N GLU A 364 -6.62 -5.43 -21.61
CA GLU A 364 -7.95 -4.89 -21.29
C GLU A 364 -8.72 -5.80 -20.30
N ASN A 365 -8.43 -7.10 -20.23
CA ASN A 365 -9.03 -8.00 -19.25
C ASN A 365 -8.54 -7.71 -17.84
N ALA A 366 -7.26 -7.35 -17.69
CA ALA A 366 -6.73 -6.91 -16.40
C ALA A 366 -7.38 -5.60 -15.93
N ILE A 367 -7.56 -4.62 -16.84
CA ILE A 367 -8.30 -3.38 -16.54
C ILE A 367 -9.71 -3.69 -16.05
N ALA A 368 -10.42 -4.57 -16.76
CA ALA A 368 -11.78 -4.95 -16.39
C ALA A 368 -11.83 -5.68 -15.05
N TYR A 369 -10.90 -6.60 -14.79
CA TYR A 369 -10.78 -7.27 -13.50
C TYR A 369 -10.56 -6.27 -12.36
N LEU A 370 -9.63 -5.33 -12.50
CA LEU A 370 -9.36 -4.31 -11.47
C LEU A 370 -10.58 -3.42 -11.22
N ALA A 371 -11.30 -3.05 -12.26
CA ALA A 371 -12.56 -2.31 -12.12
C ALA A 371 -13.64 -3.12 -11.38
N LEU A 372 -13.79 -4.41 -11.68
CA LEU A 372 -14.70 -5.29 -10.96
C LEU A 372 -14.30 -5.46 -9.49
N ALA A 373 -12.99 -5.54 -9.19
CA ALA A 373 -12.51 -5.59 -7.81
C ALA A 373 -12.89 -4.31 -7.04
N ASN A 374 -12.69 -3.13 -7.64
CA ASN A 374 -13.11 -1.87 -7.03
C ASN A 374 -14.63 -1.82 -6.79
N ILE A 375 -15.43 -2.25 -7.76
CA ILE A 375 -16.90 -2.33 -7.61
C ILE A 375 -17.27 -3.25 -6.45
N LEU A 376 -16.71 -4.46 -6.40
CA LEU A 376 -16.99 -5.45 -5.36
C LEU A 376 -16.66 -4.91 -3.96
N ILE A 377 -15.47 -4.33 -3.80
CA ILE A 377 -14.98 -3.81 -2.52
C ILE A 377 -15.92 -2.72 -1.98
N HIS A 378 -16.33 -1.78 -2.85
CA HIS A 378 -17.25 -0.71 -2.46
C HIS A 378 -18.71 -1.18 -2.29
N GLU A 379 -19.15 -2.23 -3.00
CA GLU A 379 -20.44 -2.86 -2.72
C GLU A 379 -20.48 -3.53 -1.33
N MET A 380 -19.34 -4.03 -0.85
CA MET A 380 -19.26 -4.66 0.46
C MET A 380 -19.11 -3.64 1.60
N ASN A 381 -18.38 -2.57 1.38
CA ASN A 381 -18.20 -1.49 2.33
C ASN A 381 -17.95 -0.17 1.58
N GLU A 382 -18.91 0.76 1.64
CA GLU A 382 -18.79 2.07 1.00
C GLU A 382 -17.66 2.94 1.57
N ASP A 383 -17.23 2.67 2.80
CA ASP A 383 -16.11 3.34 3.47
C ASP A 383 -14.75 2.71 3.16
N ALA A 384 -14.71 1.55 2.51
CA ALA A 384 -13.47 0.92 2.07
C ALA A 384 -12.76 1.79 1.03
N PHE A 385 -11.46 1.60 0.91
CA PHE A 385 -10.68 2.30 -0.12
C PHE A 385 -9.63 1.39 -0.75
N THR A 386 -9.29 1.71 -2.00
CA THR A 386 -8.36 0.94 -2.81
C THR A 386 -7.23 1.82 -3.31
N ILE A 387 -6.01 1.28 -3.28
CA ILE A 387 -4.78 1.95 -3.68
C ILE A 387 -4.14 1.14 -4.81
N ALA A 388 -3.87 1.77 -5.94
CA ALA A 388 -3.11 1.14 -7.03
C ALA A 388 -1.62 1.47 -6.91
N GLU A 389 -0.77 0.44 -6.92
CA GLU A 389 0.65 0.62 -7.18
C GLU A 389 0.88 0.59 -8.68
N ASP A 390 1.12 1.74 -9.27
CA ASP A 390 1.33 1.89 -10.71
C ASP A 390 2.39 2.95 -11.02
N VAL A 391 3.40 2.56 -11.76
CA VAL A 391 4.48 3.45 -12.25
C VAL A 391 4.21 3.98 -13.65
N SER A 392 3.24 3.41 -14.39
CA SER A 392 3.00 3.77 -15.79
C SER A 392 2.37 5.15 -15.94
N GLY A 393 1.62 5.61 -14.96
CA GLY A 393 0.86 6.84 -15.04
C GLY A 393 -0.40 6.75 -15.92
N MET A 394 -0.96 5.53 -16.13
CA MET A 394 -2.17 5.34 -16.94
C MET A 394 -3.29 6.28 -16.49
N ALA A 395 -3.75 7.13 -17.42
CA ALA A 395 -4.83 8.06 -17.16
C ALA A 395 -6.15 7.32 -16.85
N GLY A 396 -6.86 7.77 -15.82
CA GLY A 396 -8.13 7.20 -15.39
C GLY A 396 -8.02 6.02 -14.41
N LEU A 397 -6.80 5.59 -14.01
CA LEU A 397 -6.66 4.46 -13.10
C LEU A 397 -7.33 4.73 -11.74
N ALA A 398 -7.12 5.90 -11.17
CA ALA A 398 -7.76 6.34 -9.92
C ALA A 398 -8.89 7.36 -10.16
N ALA A 399 -9.49 7.36 -11.34
CA ALA A 399 -10.69 8.13 -11.63
C ALA A 399 -11.94 7.26 -11.43
N PRO A 400 -13.09 7.88 -11.07
CA PRO A 400 -14.35 7.18 -10.87
C PRO A 400 -14.78 6.36 -12.10
N LEU A 401 -15.38 5.20 -11.86
CA LEU A 401 -15.93 4.33 -12.91
C LEU A 401 -16.91 5.05 -13.83
N ASP A 402 -17.79 5.86 -13.28
CA ASP A 402 -18.82 6.59 -14.02
C ASP A 402 -18.25 7.75 -14.87
N MET A 403 -16.96 8.05 -14.74
CA MET A 403 -16.20 8.94 -15.59
C MET A 403 -15.37 8.18 -16.66
N GLY A 404 -15.49 6.87 -16.75
CA GLY A 404 -14.69 6.01 -17.65
C GLY A 404 -13.32 5.62 -17.05
N GLY A 405 -13.15 5.78 -15.75
CA GLY A 405 -11.98 5.33 -15.01
C GLY A 405 -12.05 3.87 -14.57
N VAL A 406 -11.00 3.38 -13.90
CA VAL A 406 -10.92 2.01 -13.35
C VAL A 406 -11.48 1.94 -11.92
N GLY A 407 -11.61 3.07 -11.25
CA GLY A 407 -12.32 3.18 -9.98
C GLY A 407 -11.48 2.98 -8.72
N PHE A 408 -10.15 2.96 -8.80
CA PHE A 408 -9.34 3.06 -7.59
C PHE A 408 -9.58 4.38 -6.88
N ASP A 409 -9.57 4.37 -5.55
CA ASP A 409 -9.66 5.59 -4.76
C ASP A 409 -8.38 6.40 -4.81
N PHE A 410 -7.23 5.71 -4.82
CA PHE A 410 -5.92 6.33 -4.82
C PHE A 410 -4.93 5.59 -5.74
N ARG A 411 -3.94 6.36 -6.20
CA ARG A 411 -2.72 5.86 -6.83
C ARG A 411 -1.51 6.24 -5.99
N MET A 412 -0.51 5.37 -5.89
CA MET A 412 0.78 5.71 -5.28
C MET A 412 1.58 6.67 -6.16
N SER A 413 2.13 7.74 -5.57
CA SER A 413 2.98 8.72 -6.27
C SER A 413 4.44 8.28 -6.24
N MET A 414 4.77 7.17 -6.91
CA MET A 414 6.09 6.53 -6.88
C MET A 414 7.21 7.48 -7.33
N GLY A 415 6.98 8.31 -8.35
CA GLY A 415 7.95 9.27 -8.84
C GLY A 415 8.43 10.30 -7.80
N VAL A 416 7.65 10.57 -6.75
CA VAL A 416 8.07 11.47 -5.66
C VAL A 416 9.23 10.85 -4.87
N ALA A 417 9.10 9.58 -4.48
CA ALA A 417 10.13 8.85 -3.76
C ALA A 417 11.39 8.66 -4.61
N ASP A 418 11.23 8.29 -5.87
CA ASP A 418 12.36 8.10 -6.80
C ASP A 418 13.14 9.40 -7.03
N ASN A 419 12.45 10.54 -7.11
CA ASN A 419 13.11 11.85 -7.22
C ASN A 419 13.89 12.21 -5.93
N TRP A 420 13.34 11.93 -4.73
CA TRP A 420 14.09 12.14 -3.49
C TRP A 420 15.39 11.35 -3.46
N ILE A 421 15.35 10.07 -3.84
CA ILE A 421 16.56 9.23 -3.91
C ILE A 421 17.55 9.79 -4.92
N LYS A 422 17.08 10.17 -6.12
CA LYS A 422 17.90 10.75 -7.17
C LYS A 422 18.60 12.02 -6.68
N TRP A 423 17.89 12.99 -6.11
CA TRP A 423 18.45 14.23 -5.63
C TRP A 423 19.49 14.01 -4.53
N ILE A 424 19.16 13.18 -3.53
CA ILE A 424 20.08 12.89 -2.41
C ILE A 424 21.35 12.17 -2.89
N LYS A 425 21.22 11.30 -3.91
CA LYS A 425 22.33 10.47 -4.42
C LYS A 425 23.22 11.21 -5.42
N GLU A 426 22.63 12.04 -6.26
CA GLU A 426 23.29 12.57 -7.46
C GLU A 426 23.67 14.05 -7.33
N LEU A 427 23.01 14.82 -6.43
CA LEU A 427 23.18 16.25 -6.31
C LEU A 427 23.68 16.67 -4.92
N ALA A 428 24.52 17.70 -4.87
CA ALA A 428 24.78 18.41 -3.62
C ALA A 428 23.55 19.24 -3.20
N ASP A 429 23.43 19.58 -1.90
CA ASP A 429 22.24 20.26 -1.36
C ASP A 429 21.97 21.61 -2.05
N ASP A 430 23.02 22.32 -2.43
CA ASP A 430 22.94 23.63 -3.11
C ASP A 430 22.63 23.52 -4.63
N GLU A 431 22.63 22.30 -5.17
CA GLU A 431 22.24 22.04 -6.55
C GLU A 431 20.74 21.71 -6.69
N TRP A 432 20.03 21.45 -5.56
CA TRP A 432 18.61 21.15 -5.63
C TRP A 432 17.81 22.31 -6.22
N GLY A 433 17.05 22.05 -7.31
CA GLY A 433 16.22 23.04 -7.97
C GLY A 433 14.85 23.18 -7.28
N MET A 434 14.52 24.39 -6.81
CA MET A 434 13.23 24.61 -6.11
C MET A 434 12.03 24.46 -7.04
N GLY A 435 12.17 24.86 -8.29
CA GLY A 435 11.10 24.70 -9.30
C GLY A 435 10.89 23.26 -9.71
N GLU A 436 11.99 22.52 -9.92
CA GLU A 436 11.88 21.09 -10.19
C GLU A 436 11.26 20.36 -9.00
N MET A 437 11.71 20.67 -7.77
CA MET A 437 11.14 20.11 -6.56
C MET A 437 9.64 20.37 -6.46
N TRP A 438 9.22 21.62 -6.63
CA TRP A 438 7.80 21.96 -6.62
C TRP A 438 7.01 21.20 -7.67
N TRP A 439 7.53 21.13 -8.89
CA TRP A 439 6.90 20.40 -9.99
C TRP A 439 6.73 18.92 -9.65
N GLN A 440 7.80 18.23 -9.27
CA GLN A 440 7.76 16.80 -8.96
C GLN A 440 6.83 16.45 -7.79
N LEU A 441 6.76 17.34 -6.79
CA LEU A 441 5.90 17.15 -5.62
C LEU A 441 4.42 17.42 -5.91
N THR A 442 4.10 18.29 -6.88
CA THR A 442 2.73 18.79 -7.10
C THR A 442 2.12 18.42 -8.45
N ASN A 443 2.91 17.96 -9.42
CA ASN A 443 2.41 17.54 -10.75
C ASN A 443 1.58 16.26 -10.65
N LYS A 444 0.27 16.42 -10.52
CA LYS A 444 -0.70 15.34 -10.38
C LYS A 444 -1.92 15.61 -11.23
N ARG A 445 -2.56 14.54 -11.72
CA ARG A 445 -3.83 14.67 -12.43
C ARG A 445 -4.90 15.20 -11.48
N GLU A 446 -5.76 16.06 -12.00
CA GLU A 446 -6.84 16.68 -11.20
C GLU A 446 -8.01 15.72 -10.92
N ASP A 447 -8.21 14.75 -11.80
CA ASP A 447 -9.28 13.76 -11.75
C ASP A 447 -8.91 12.49 -10.95
N GLU A 448 -7.67 12.41 -10.43
CA GLU A 448 -7.17 11.27 -9.66
C GLU A 448 -6.65 11.69 -8.29
N LYS A 449 -6.87 10.84 -7.29
CA LYS A 449 -6.30 11.01 -5.95
C LYS A 449 -5.02 10.21 -5.81
N THR A 450 -4.07 10.76 -5.04
CA THR A 450 -2.75 10.16 -4.88
C THR A 450 -2.30 10.09 -3.42
N ILE A 451 -1.54 9.02 -3.11
CA ILE A 451 -0.77 8.87 -1.87
C ILE A 451 0.68 9.23 -2.18
N SER A 452 1.23 10.20 -1.47
CA SER A 452 2.64 10.60 -1.60
C SER A 452 3.46 10.12 -0.42
N TYR A 453 4.72 9.85 -0.65
CA TYR A 453 5.67 9.39 0.36
C TYR A 453 7.10 9.76 -0.04
N ALA A 454 7.96 9.92 0.95
CA ALA A 454 9.38 10.15 0.70
C ALA A 454 10.09 8.83 0.36
N GLU A 455 9.71 7.75 1.03
CA GLU A 455 10.11 6.38 0.76
C GLU A 455 9.07 5.40 1.30
N CYS A 456 8.87 4.27 0.63
CA CYS A 456 8.12 3.10 1.09
C CYS A 456 9.07 1.90 1.24
N HIS A 457 8.52 0.70 1.38
CA HIS A 457 9.34 -0.51 1.45
C HIS A 457 10.20 -0.72 0.20
N ASP A 458 9.74 -0.36 -1.00
CA ASP A 458 10.51 -0.55 -2.25
C ASP A 458 11.85 0.17 -2.21
N GLN A 459 11.86 1.46 -1.86
CA GLN A 459 13.09 2.23 -1.78
C GLN A 459 13.97 1.76 -0.61
N ALA A 460 13.36 1.35 0.50
CA ALA A 460 14.08 0.94 1.70
C ALA A 460 14.68 -0.47 1.59
N MET A 461 14.01 -1.38 0.86
CA MET A 461 14.37 -2.81 0.79
C MET A 461 14.98 -3.19 -0.56
N VAL A 462 14.36 -2.74 -1.66
CA VAL A 462 14.77 -3.08 -3.03
C VAL A 462 15.75 -2.05 -3.57
N GLY A 463 15.54 -0.79 -3.21
CA GLY A 463 16.36 0.35 -3.67
C GLY A 463 17.70 0.53 -2.98
N ASP A 464 18.14 -0.40 -2.10
CA ASP A 464 19.47 -0.42 -1.47
C ASP A 464 19.57 0.25 -0.08
N LYS A 465 19.09 1.49 0.13
CA LYS A 465 19.28 2.23 1.41
C LYS A 465 18.09 3.14 1.71
N THR A 466 17.71 3.25 2.98
CA THR A 466 16.76 4.27 3.44
C THR A 466 17.27 5.68 3.22
N ILE A 467 16.38 6.67 3.16
CA ILE A 467 16.74 8.10 3.07
C ILE A 467 17.65 8.50 4.24
N ALA A 468 17.34 8.07 5.47
CA ALA A 468 18.17 8.35 6.64
C ALA A 468 19.59 7.81 6.44
N PHE A 469 19.73 6.58 5.96
CA PHE A 469 21.03 5.99 5.71
C PHE A 469 21.79 6.66 4.56
N ARG A 470 21.09 7.09 3.50
CA ARG A 470 21.70 7.87 2.40
C ARG A 470 22.20 9.24 2.86
N LEU A 471 21.48 9.89 3.76
CA LEU A 471 21.85 11.21 4.27
C LEU A 471 23.03 11.17 5.24
N MET A 472 23.15 10.12 6.06
CA MET A 472 24.09 10.07 7.20
C MET A 472 25.10 8.92 7.13
N ASP A 473 24.84 7.89 6.36
CA ASP A 473 25.66 6.69 6.15
C ASP A 473 26.22 6.13 7.49
N LYS A 474 27.46 5.67 7.50
CA LYS A 474 28.11 5.08 8.70
C LYS A 474 28.18 6.01 9.91
N GLU A 475 28.06 7.32 9.73
CA GLU A 475 28.05 8.28 10.84
C GLU A 475 26.87 8.01 11.82
N MET A 476 25.78 7.39 11.34
CA MET A 476 24.66 6.97 12.21
C MET A 476 25.08 5.98 13.31
N TYR A 477 26.16 5.22 13.12
CA TYR A 477 26.63 4.26 14.11
C TYR A 477 27.48 4.91 15.22
N PHE A 478 28.02 6.10 14.98
CA PHE A 478 28.99 6.72 15.88
C PHE A 478 28.50 8.04 16.46
N SER A 479 27.65 8.77 15.74
CA SER A 479 27.33 10.17 16.03
C SER A 479 25.85 10.46 16.26
N MET A 480 25.03 9.42 16.50
CA MET A 480 23.62 9.58 16.88
C MET A 480 23.41 9.75 18.40
N ASN A 481 24.48 9.93 19.16
CA ASN A 481 24.40 10.39 20.54
C ASN A 481 24.34 11.93 20.58
N LYS A 482 23.49 12.49 21.43
CA LYS A 482 23.28 13.95 21.57
C LYS A 482 24.56 14.72 21.94
N ASP A 483 25.47 14.08 22.66
CA ASP A 483 26.76 14.68 23.06
C ASP A 483 27.82 14.59 21.96
N SER A 484 27.55 13.83 20.88
CA SER A 484 28.47 13.69 19.74
C SER A 484 28.00 14.58 18.59
N ARG A 485 28.81 15.56 18.22
CA ARG A 485 28.49 16.44 17.08
C ARG A 485 29.17 15.96 15.80
N SER A 486 28.39 15.91 14.73
CA SER A 486 28.82 15.57 13.38
C SER A 486 28.04 16.42 12.39
N ASP A 487 28.72 17.18 11.55
CA ASP A 487 28.10 18.00 10.51
C ASP A 487 27.27 17.13 9.54
N ILE A 488 27.67 15.86 9.33
CA ILE A 488 26.96 14.91 8.48
C ILE A 488 25.62 14.54 9.11
N VAL A 489 25.63 14.23 10.41
CA VAL A 489 24.41 13.87 11.14
C VAL A 489 23.51 15.09 11.31
N ASP A 490 24.06 16.27 11.65
CA ASP A 490 23.28 17.51 11.77
C ASP A 490 22.59 17.87 10.44
N ARG A 491 23.32 17.76 9.31
CA ARG A 491 22.75 17.89 7.97
C ARG A 491 21.67 16.85 7.71
N GLY A 492 21.96 15.59 8.01
CA GLY A 492 21.02 14.48 7.76
C GLY A 492 19.72 14.61 8.55
N MET A 493 19.81 14.96 9.82
CA MET A 493 18.66 15.21 10.70
C MET A 493 17.79 16.36 10.18
N ALA A 494 18.41 17.47 9.77
CA ALA A 494 17.69 18.62 9.25
C ALA A 494 16.96 18.28 7.96
N LEU A 495 17.65 17.69 6.98
CA LEU A 495 17.08 17.33 5.69
C LEU A 495 16.00 16.22 5.80
N HIS A 496 16.22 15.21 6.64
CA HIS A 496 15.22 14.16 6.87
C HIS A 496 13.88 14.75 7.32
N LYS A 497 13.88 15.68 8.28
CA LYS A 497 12.69 16.39 8.73
C LYS A 497 12.05 17.22 7.61
N MET A 498 12.85 17.98 6.87
CA MET A 498 12.36 18.87 5.80
C MET A 498 11.78 18.09 4.62
N ILE A 499 12.43 17.00 4.19
CA ILE A 499 11.96 16.11 3.11
C ILE A 499 10.59 15.55 3.46
N ARG A 500 10.42 15.02 4.67
CA ARG A 500 9.15 14.44 5.11
C ARG A 500 8.06 15.50 5.21
N LEU A 501 8.36 16.66 5.80
CA LEU A 501 7.41 17.76 5.92
C LEU A 501 6.93 18.28 4.56
N VAL A 502 7.84 18.57 3.64
CA VAL A 502 7.44 19.07 2.31
C VAL A 502 6.69 18.03 1.51
N THR A 503 7.07 16.75 1.60
CA THR A 503 6.35 15.66 0.94
C THR A 503 4.92 15.52 1.48
N MET A 504 4.74 15.52 2.81
CA MET A 504 3.42 15.51 3.42
C MET A 504 2.61 16.75 3.04
N ALA A 505 3.20 17.92 3.17
CA ALA A 505 2.50 19.19 2.93
C ALA A 505 2.14 19.45 1.46
N THR A 506 2.79 18.80 0.51
CA THR A 506 2.51 18.88 -0.94
C THR A 506 1.81 17.64 -1.50
N CYS A 507 1.62 16.57 -0.70
CA CYS A 507 0.98 15.35 -1.18
C CYS A 507 -0.41 15.63 -1.77
N GLY A 508 -0.87 14.72 -2.63
CA GLY A 508 -2.21 14.88 -3.24
C GLY A 508 -3.30 14.77 -2.19
N ASN A 509 -3.63 13.55 -1.82
CA ASN A 509 -4.78 13.27 -0.96
C ASN A 509 -4.45 12.39 0.26
N GLY A 510 -3.25 11.82 0.33
CA GLY A 510 -2.81 11.03 1.48
C GLY A 510 -1.29 10.97 1.56
N TYR A 511 -0.78 10.56 2.71
CA TYR A 511 0.64 10.46 3.01
C TYR A 511 0.96 9.10 3.59
N LEU A 512 2.11 8.52 3.19
CA LEU A 512 2.57 7.23 3.68
C LEU A 512 3.98 7.32 4.26
N THR A 513 4.20 6.58 5.34
CA THR A 513 5.50 6.35 5.97
C THR A 513 5.72 4.86 6.15
N PHE A 514 6.90 4.36 5.79
CA PHE A 514 7.31 2.99 6.06
C PHE A 514 7.91 2.86 7.46
N MET A 515 7.61 1.77 8.16
CA MET A 515 8.02 1.50 9.53
C MET A 515 9.54 1.64 9.75
N GLY A 516 9.92 2.41 10.75
CA GLY A 516 11.30 2.75 11.08
C GLY A 516 11.78 4.08 10.48
N ASN A 517 11.13 4.57 9.42
CA ASN A 517 11.52 5.83 8.79
C ASN A 517 11.15 7.04 9.65
N GLU A 518 10.11 6.94 10.47
CA GLU A 518 9.68 7.98 11.39
C GLU A 518 10.75 8.37 12.42
N PHE A 519 11.64 7.44 12.77
CA PHE A 519 12.77 7.73 13.66
C PHE A 519 14.16 7.60 12.99
N GLY A 520 14.19 7.34 11.66
CA GLY A 520 15.45 7.23 10.92
C GLY A 520 16.25 5.99 11.29
N HIS A 521 15.62 4.81 11.33
CA HIS A 521 16.30 3.55 11.66
C HIS A 521 17.64 3.40 10.92
N PRO A 522 18.77 3.06 11.62
CA PRO A 522 20.11 3.26 11.09
C PRO A 522 20.62 2.14 10.17
N GLU A 523 19.81 1.19 9.81
CA GLU A 523 20.28 0.02 9.06
C GLU A 523 19.52 -0.12 7.74
N TRP A 524 20.21 -0.67 6.74
CA TRP A 524 19.57 -1.20 5.54
C TRP A 524 18.74 -2.44 5.88
N ILE A 525 17.90 -2.89 4.96
CA ILE A 525 17.07 -4.06 5.14
C ILE A 525 17.63 -5.19 4.28
N ASP A 526 17.91 -6.35 4.90
CA ASP A 526 18.39 -7.54 4.23
C ASP A 526 17.76 -8.78 4.90
N PHE A 527 16.84 -9.41 4.20
CA PHE A 527 16.14 -10.60 4.71
C PHE A 527 17.03 -11.83 4.70
N PRO A 528 16.72 -12.85 5.53
CA PRO A 528 17.48 -14.09 5.59
C PRO A 528 17.58 -14.76 4.22
N ARG A 529 18.80 -14.97 3.76
CA ARG A 529 19.15 -15.63 2.50
C ARG A 529 20.50 -16.31 2.63
N GLU A 530 20.86 -17.19 1.68
CA GLU A 530 22.12 -17.90 1.70
C GLU A 530 23.32 -16.95 1.80
N GLY A 531 23.30 -15.85 1.03
CA GLY A 531 24.40 -14.87 0.96
C GLY A 531 24.68 -14.12 2.26
N ASN A 532 23.74 -14.07 3.23
CA ASN A 532 23.94 -13.47 4.54
C ASN A 532 23.91 -14.49 5.70
N GLY A 533 24.02 -15.80 5.38
CA GLY A 533 24.00 -16.88 6.37
C GLY A 533 22.65 -17.06 7.06
N TRP A 534 21.55 -16.69 6.41
CA TRP A 534 20.17 -16.75 6.93
C TRP A 534 19.95 -15.86 8.15
N SER A 535 20.67 -14.74 8.23
CA SER A 535 20.64 -13.81 9.36
C SER A 535 19.38 -12.92 9.34
N TYR A 536 18.77 -12.75 10.51
CA TYR A 536 17.66 -11.80 10.76
C TYR A 536 18.15 -10.43 11.22
N LYS A 537 19.47 -10.21 11.33
CA LYS A 537 20.06 -8.98 11.89
C LYS A 537 19.49 -7.71 11.25
N HIS A 538 19.32 -7.72 9.93
CA HIS A 538 18.83 -6.59 9.16
C HIS A 538 17.35 -6.72 8.71
N ALA A 539 16.65 -7.76 9.17
CA ALA A 539 15.22 -7.98 8.91
C ALA A 539 14.37 -7.73 10.16
N ARG A 540 14.67 -6.64 10.87
CA ARG A 540 14.02 -6.26 12.13
C ARG A 540 13.96 -4.74 12.29
N ARG A 541 13.25 -4.26 13.33
CA ARG A 541 13.26 -2.85 13.73
C ARG A 541 13.66 -2.70 15.19
N GLN A 542 14.67 -1.90 15.44
CA GLN A 542 15.20 -1.62 16.77
C GLN A 542 14.48 -0.41 17.37
N TRP A 543 13.26 -0.64 17.86
CA TRP A 543 12.39 0.39 18.44
C TRP A 543 13.02 1.10 19.64
N SER A 544 13.82 0.37 20.42
CA SER A 544 14.51 0.91 21.61
C SER A 544 15.46 2.05 21.28
N LEU A 545 15.91 2.22 20.02
CA LEU A 545 16.74 3.35 19.61
C LEU A 545 16.00 4.70 19.70
N ALA A 546 14.68 4.69 19.55
CA ALA A 546 13.86 5.90 19.58
C ALA A 546 13.36 6.28 20.99
N GLU A 547 13.74 5.52 22.04
CA GLU A 547 13.25 5.76 23.41
C GLU A 547 14.19 6.65 24.26
N PRO A 548 15.53 6.46 24.26
CA PRO A 548 16.41 7.24 25.11
C PRO A 548 16.54 8.70 24.66
N ASP A 549 16.58 9.61 25.63
CA ASP A 549 16.71 11.06 25.35
C ASP A 549 18.13 11.49 24.93
N TYR A 550 19.12 10.61 25.14
CA TYR A 550 20.49 10.84 24.67
C TYR A 550 20.74 10.36 23.24
N LEU A 551 19.78 9.63 22.61
CA LEU A 551 19.85 9.20 21.22
C LEU A 551 19.02 10.10 20.31
N ARG A 552 19.60 10.51 19.20
CA ARG A 552 18.99 11.46 18.27
C ARG A 552 17.80 10.89 17.47
N TYR A 553 17.64 9.57 17.42
CA TYR A 553 16.48 8.90 16.79
C TYR A 553 15.15 9.34 17.41
N ARG A 554 15.10 9.54 18.73
CA ARG A 554 13.92 10.03 19.45
C ARG A 554 13.42 11.37 18.88
N TYR A 555 14.30 12.25 18.50
CA TYR A 555 13.96 13.60 18.05
C TYR A 555 13.38 13.59 16.63
N LEU A 556 13.80 12.65 15.77
CA LEU A 556 13.14 12.41 14.49
C LEU A 556 11.71 11.87 14.70
N ARG A 557 11.54 10.91 15.61
CA ARG A 557 10.20 10.37 15.96
C ARG A 557 9.29 11.47 16.52
N ASN A 558 9.81 12.33 17.40
CA ASN A 558 9.04 13.45 17.95
C ASN A 558 8.58 14.40 16.84
N PHE A 559 9.46 14.69 15.88
CA PHE A 559 9.11 15.52 14.73
C PHE A 559 8.03 14.87 13.85
N ASP A 560 8.16 13.58 13.55
CA ASP A 560 7.16 12.85 12.78
C ASP A 560 5.78 12.91 13.45
N LYS A 561 5.71 12.64 14.76
CA LYS A 561 4.50 12.79 15.56
C LYS A 561 3.90 14.19 15.44
N ALA A 562 4.71 15.23 15.64
CA ALA A 562 4.25 16.63 15.58
C ALA A 562 3.73 16.98 14.19
N MET A 563 4.39 16.52 13.13
CA MET A 563 4.00 16.72 11.73
C MET A 563 2.66 16.06 11.41
N ILE A 564 2.47 14.81 11.78
CA ILE A 564 1.22 14.07 11.51
C ILE A 564 0.06 14.67 12.32
N HIS A 565 0.27 14.97 13.60
CA HIS A 565 -0.75 15.62 14.43
C HIS A 565 -1.16 16.98 13.88
N LEU A 566 -0.21 17.81 13.44
CA LEU A 566 -0.51 19.09 12.81
C LEU A 566 -1.34 18.90 11.53
N ALA A 567 -0.96 17.94 10.69
CA ALA A 567 -1.68 17.69 9.45
C ALA A 567 -3.15 17.32 9.68
N LEU A 568 -3.42 16.49 10.68
CA LEU A 568 -4.78 16.09 11.07
C LEU A 568 -5.55 17.22 11.74
N GLN A 569 -4.95 17.91 12.73
CA GLN A 569 -5.60 18.98 13.50
C GLN A 569 -6.00 20.17 12.62
N GLU A 570 -5.14 20.54 11.68
CA GLU A 570 -5.42 21.65 10.76
C GLU A 570 -6.11 21.20 9.48
N SER A 571 -6.36 19.89 9.32
CA SER A 571 -6.93 19.28 8.10
C SER A 571 -6.21 19.79 6.83
N ILE A 572 -4.88 19.77 6.87
CA ILE A 572 -4.03 20.41 5.84
C ILE A 572 -4.32 19.86 4.45
N LEU A 573 -4.68 18.58 4.35
CA LEU A 573 -4.86 17.90 3.06
C LEU A 573 -6.21 18.20 2.37
N ASP A 574 -7.13 18.94 3.03
CA ASP A 574 -8.44 19.26 2.44
C ASP A 574 -8.34 20.21 1.23
N GLU A 575 -7.27 20.97 1.10
CA GLU A 575 -7.05 21.91 0.00
C GLU A 575 -5.76 21.59 -0.77
N LYS A 576 -5.64 22.06 -2.00
CA LYS A 576 -4.41 21.96 -2.79
C LYS A 576 -3.37 22.96 -2.29
N PRO A 577 -2.06 22.67 -2.39
CA PRO A 577 -1.02 23.63 -2.07
C PRO A 577 -0.97 24.76 -3.12
N GLU A 578 -0.76 25.99 -2.66
CA GLU A 578 -0.64 27.20 -3.47
C GLU A 578 0.76 27.79 -3.33
N LEU A 579 1.51 27.85 -4.43
CA LEU A 579 2.88 28.38 -4.44
C LEU A 579 2.90 29.89 -4.21
N PHE A 580 3.71 30.34 -3.24
CA PHE A 580 3.98 31.76 -2.99
C PHE A 580 5.35 32.17 -3.49
N VAL A 581 6.39 31.41 -3.16
CA VAL A 581 7.79 31.68 -3.52
C VAL A 581 8.49 30.44 -3.98
N GLN A 582 9.22 30.57 -5.06
CA GLN A 582 10.20 29.62 -5.58
C GLN A 582 11.48 30.43 -5.89
N ASP A 583 12.45 30.41 -4.98
CA ASP A 583 13.69 31.17 -5.10
C ASP A 583 14.87 30.22 -5.34
N GLU A 584 15.29 30.14 -6.59
CA GLU A 584 16.34 29.20 -7.02
C GLU A 584 17.72 29.59 -6.48
N GLU A 585 18.00 30.90 -6.34
CA GLU A 585 19.29 31.39 -5.88
C GLU A 585 19.45 31.14 -4.37
N LYS A 586 18.41 31.47 -3.60
CA LYS A 586 18.44 31.34 -2.14
C LYS A 586 18.00 29.97 -1.64
N LYS A 587 17.51 29.08 -2.52
CA LYS A 587 16.99 27.75 -2.18
C LYS A 587 15.80 27.81 -1.22
N ILE A 588 14.88 28.75 -1.46
CA ILE A 588 13.69 28.96 -0.63
C ILE A 588 12.44 28.52 -1.40
N LEU A 589 11.63 27.75 -0.72
CA LEU A 589 10.30 27.34 -1.19
C LEU A 589 9.27 27.76 -0.15
N ILE A 590 8.28 28.59 -0.55
CA ILE A 590 7.17 29.00 0.31
C ILE A 590 5.86 28.72 -0.40
N PHE A 591 4.96 28.05 0.27
CA PHE A 591 3.62 27.78 -0.24
C PHE A 591 2.59 27.81 0.90
N LYS A 592 1.36 28.02 0.53
CA LYS A 592 0.22 27.95 1.44
C LYS A 592 -0.54 26.66 1.18
N ARG A 593 -1.03 26.03 2.22
CA ARG A 593 -2.03 24.98 2.13
C ARG A 593 -3.06 25.15 3.24
N LYS A 594 -4.34 25.33 2.88
CA LYS A 594 -5.42 25.69 3.80
C LYS A 594 -5.06 26.95 4.60
N ASN A 595 -5.04 26.90 5.91
CA ASN A 595 -4.70 28.04 6.79
C ASN A 595 -3.21 28.12 7.16
N CYS A 596 -2.39 27.23 6.62
CA CYS A 596 -0.98 27.13 6.96
C CYS A 596 -0.08 27.62 5.82
N ILE A 597 0.97 28.38 6.16
CA ILE A 597 2.07 28.75 5.27
C ILE A 597 3.27 27.90 5.67
N PHE A 598 3.83 27.18 4.70
CA PHE A 598 5.06 26.40 4.82
C PHE A 598 6.20 27.20 4.21
N ALA A 599 7.19 27.54 5.00
CA ALA A 599 8.38 28.28 4.55
C ALA A 599 9.63 27.43 4.81
N LEU A 600 10.28 27.00 3.73
CA LEU A 600 11.42 26.10 3.77
C LEU A 600 12.65 26.79 3.17
N ASN A 601 13.74 26.77 3.91
CA ASN A 601 15.07 27.20 3.45
C ASN A 601 15.98 25.99 3.31
N PHE A 602 16.16 25.49 2.09
CA PHE A 602 17.05 24.37 1.76
C PHE A 602 18.52 24.80 1.61
N ASN A 603 18.81 26.10 1.70
CA ASN A 603 20.19 26.58 1.57
C ASN A 603 21.10 25.95 2.65
N PRO A 604 22.24 25.35 2.26
CA PRO A 604 23.10 24.64 3.20
C PRO A 604 23.81 25.54 4.22
N THR A 605 24.03 26.79 3.89
CA THR A 605 24.91 27.68 4.68
C THR A 605 24.28 29.03 5.03
N SER A 606 23.34 29.52 4.21
CA SER A 606 22.84 30.88 4.36
C SER A 606 21.50 30.94 5.08
N SER A 607 21.45 31.78 6.12
CA SER A 607 20.23 32.19 6.80
C SER A 607 19.81 33.58 6.29
N PHE A 608 18.52 33.81 6.14
CA PHE A 608 18.01 35.06 5.59
C PHE A 608 17.19 35.82 6.64
N VAL A 609 17.67 37.00 7.03
CA VAL A 609 16.98 37.92 7.93
C VAL A 609 15.99 38.75 7.10
N ASP A 610 14.79 38.97 7.63
CA ASP A 610 13.76 39.78 6.99
C ASP A 610 13.40 39.34 5.55
N TYR A 611 13.34 38.05 5.32
CA TYR A 611 12.92 37.52 4.02
C TYR A 611 11.43 37.82 3.78
N GLY A 612 11.18 38.84 2.93
CA GLY A 612 9.85 39.36 2.64
C GLY A 612 9.19 38.67 1.44
N PHE A 613 7.93 38.29 1.56
CA PHE A 613 7.13 37.73 0.48
C PHE A 613 5.65 38.16 0.58
N ALA A 614 4.94 38.11 -0.54
CA ALA A 614 3.51 38.42 -0.57
C ALA A 614 2.72 37.34 0.17
N ALA A 615 1.91 37.75 1.14
CA ALA A 615 1.03 36.86 1.91
C ALA A 615 -0.28 37.58 2.22
N PRO A 616 -1.41 36.88 2.39
CA PRO A 616 -2.67 37.51 2.81
C PRO A 616 -2.52 38.31 4.10
N ALA A 617 -3.30 39.39 4.23
CA ALA A 617 -3.34 40.18 5.48
C ALA A 617 -3.74 39.31 6.67
N GLY A 618 -3.05 39.48 7.80
CA GLY A 618 -3.41 38.78 9.03
C GLY A 618 -2.25 38.56 10.00
N LYS A 619 -2.58 37.83 11.07
CA LYS A 619 -1.64 37.35 12.08
C LYS A 619 -1.32 35.88 11.83
N TYR A 620 -0.06 35.54 11.99
CA TYR A 620 0.46 34.19 11.73
C TYR A 620 1.31 33.72 12.91
N GLU A 621 0.94 32.59 13.48
CA GLU A 621 1.68 31.95 14.58
C GLU A 621 2.52 30.79 14.06
N VAL A 622 3.76 30.70 14.47
CA VAL A 622 4.63 29.52 14.19
C VAL A 622 4.10 28.34 14.99
N VAL A 623 3.53 27.35 14.30
CA VAL A 623 2.91 26.15 14.91
C VAL A 623 3.79 24.91 14.81
N LEU A 624 4.78 24.90 13.92
CA LEU A 624 5.78 23.85 13.79
C LEU A 624 7.08 24.45 13.26
N ASN A 625 8.20 24.00 13.83
CA ASN A 625 9.54 24.46 13.46
C ASN A 625 10.53 23.33 13.54
N THR A 626 11.14 22.92 12.41
CA THR A 626 12.11 21.82 12.37
C THR A 626 13.37 22.07 13.18
N ASP A 627 13.61 23.33 13.59
CA ASP A 627 14.78 23.79 14.32
C ASP A 627 14.58 23.85 15.85
N GLU A 628 13.43 23.37 16.34
CA GLU A 628 13.16 23.28 17.78
C GLU A 628 14.09 22.27 18.47
N ASN A 629 14.43 22.57 19.72
CA ASN A 629 15.24 21.69 20.55
C ASN A 629 14.55 20.32 20.80
N GLU A 630 13.22 20.30 20.80
CA GLU A 630 12.42 19.08 20.89
C GLU A 630 12.65 18.13 19.69
N PHE A 631 13.13 18.67 18.57
CA PHE A 631 13.46 17.93 17.34
C PHE A 631 14.97 17.92 17.06
N ASP A 632 15.78 18.17 18.09
CA ASP A 632 17.25 18.28 18.02
C ASP A 632 17.73 19.37 17.03
N GLY A 633 17.02 20.48 17.01
CA GLY A 633 17.40 21.71 16.30
C GLY A 633 18.23 22.66 17.15
N PHE A 634 18.57 23.80 16.58
CA PHE A 634 19.39 24.84 17.22
C PHE A 634 18.57 25.94 17.92
N SER A 635 17.24 25.82 17.89
CA SER A 635 16.29 26.78 18.48
C SER A 635 16.51 28.24 18.05
N ARG A 636 16.83 28.46 16.78
CA ARG A 636 17.02 29.81 16.20
C ARG A 636 15.70 30.55 15.98
N ILE A 637 14.58 29.86 15.96
CA ILE A 637 13.19 30.32 15.92
C ILE A 637 12.42 29.63 17.04
N LYS A 638 11.39 30.25 17.56
CA LYS A 638 10.52 29.67 18.59
C LYS A 638 9.12 29.38 18.07
N THR A 639 8.60 28.20 18.35
CA THR A 639 7.17 27.90 18.19
C THR A 639 6.34 28.80 19.09
N GLY A 640 5.18 29.29 18.62
CA GLY A 640 4.35 30.29 19.28
C GLY A 640 4.73 31.73 18.97
N GLU A 641 5.79 31.98 18.21
CA GLU A 641 6.13 33.32 17.74
C GLU A 641 5.07 33.83 16.74
N VAL A 642 4.63 35.09 16.93
CA VAL A 642 3.57 35.70 16.11
C VAL A 642 4.14 36.73 15.16
N HIS A 643 3.84 36.57 13.89
CA HIS A 643 4.21 37.46 12.81
C HIS A 643 2.96 38.18 12.26
N PHE A 644 3.13 39.41 11.77
CA PHE A 644 2.07 40.22 11.20
C PHE A 644 2.41 40.52 9.75
N SER A 645 1.43 40.34 8.85
CA SER A 645 1.58 40.90 7.51
C SER A 645 1.46 42.42 7.55
N LEU A 646 2.32 43.11 6.81
CA LEU A 646 2.33 44.56 6.69
C LEU A 646 1.98 44.94 5.25
N SER A 647 1.15 46.00 5.11
CA SER A 647 0.86 46.58 3.80
C SER A 647 2.06 47.40 3.31
N VAL A 648 2.80 46.83 2.35
CA VAL A 648 3.99 47.46 1.75
C VAL A 648 3.62 48.06 0.39
N LYS A 649 4.16 49.25 0.10
CA LYS A 649 3.95 49.93 -1.19
C LYS A 649 4.62 49.10 -2.30
N SER A 650 3.86 48.76 -3.35
CA SER A 650 4.39 47.96 -4.46
C SER A 650 5.36 48.84 -5.28
N ASP A 651 6.58 48.29 -5.57
CA ASP A 651 7.62 48.93 -6.37
C ASP A 651 7.22 49.21 -7.84
N ASN A 652 6.09 48.65 -8.30
CA ASN A 652 5.66 48.76 -9.72
C ASN A 652 5.01 50.12 -10.09
N GLY A 653 5.25 51.16 -9.34
CA GLY A 653 4.85 52.54 -9.71
C GLY A 653 3.34 52.84 -9.67
N ASN A 654 2.47 51.86 -9.46
CA ASN A 654 1.00 52.03 -9.50
C ASN A 654 0.37 52.41 -8.18
N GLY A 655 1.14 52.74 -7.15
CA GLY A 655 0.65 53.18 -5.85
C GLY A 655 -0.19 52.16 -5.09
N LYS A 656 -0.26 50.87 -5.52
CA LYS A 656 -0.98 49.80 -4.84
C LYS A 656 -0.13 49.24 -3.70
N TYR A 657 -0.76 48.95 -2.58
CA TYR A 657 -0.14 48.23 -1.48
C TYR A 657 -0.32 46.75 -1.70
N LYS A 658 0.70 45.97 -1.40
CA LYS A 658 0.63 44.48 -1.28
C LYS A 658 0.89 44.13 0.18
N ASP A 659 0.09 43.22 0.71
CA ASP A 659 0.38 42.67 2.02
C ASP A 659 1.58 41.76 1.91
N SER A 660 2.52 41.91 2.84
CA SER A 660 3.77 41.17 2.85
C SER A 660 4.07 40.64 4.25
N LEU A 661 4.52 39.43 4.33
CA LEU A 661 5.05 38.83 5.56
C LEU A 661 6.57 38.78 5.47
N SER A 662 7.27 39.10 6.56
CA SER A 662 8.72 39.02 6.65
C SER A 662 9.13 38.03 7.72
N LEU A 663 10.05 37.12 7.40
CA LEU A 663 10.46 36.03 8.27
C LEU A 663 11.99 35.93 8.36
N TYR A 664 12.47 35.49 9.51
CA TYR A 664 13.80 34.93 9.61
C TYR A 664 13.77 33.45 9.18
N LEU A 665 14.56 33.13 8.18
CA LEU A 665 14.65 31.76 7.61
C LEU A 665 16.06 31.22 7.81
N PRO A 666 16.34 30.47 8.91
CA PRO A 666 17.64 29.85 9.13
C PRO A 666 17.96 28.81 8.05
N SER A 667 19.24 28.59 7.80
CA SER A 667 19.70 27.54 6.87
C SER A 667 19.19 26.15 7.28
N ARG A 668 18.81 25.33 6.30
CA ARG A 668 18.28 23.96 6.49
C ARG A 668 17.16 23.89 7.55
N THR A 669 16.18 24.77 7.42
CA THR A 669 15.05 24.87 8.37
C THR A 669 13.74 25.01 7.61
N ALA A 670 12.71 24.41 8.14
CA ALA A 670 11.33 24.62 7.72
C ALA A 670 10.49 25.08 8.89
N ILE A 671 9.63 26.06 8.65
CA ILE A 671 8.64 26.57 9.61
C ILE A 671 7.25 26.50 9.02
N VAL A 672 6.27 26.23 9.85
CA VAL A 672 4.86 26.26 9.49
C VAL A 672 4.18 27.32 10.32
N LEU A 673 3.55 28.26 9.62
CA LEU A 673 2.81 29.34 10.23
C LEU A 673 1.32 29.10 9.99
N LYS A 674 0.52 29.22 11.06
CA LYS A 674 -0.94 29.17 11.00
C LYS A 674 -1.51 30.58 11.08
N LYS A 675 -2.45 30.88 10.18
CA LYS A 675 -3.24 32.11 10.30
C LYS A 675 -4.19 32.02 11.49
N ILE A 676 -4.15 32.99 12.39
CA ILE A 676 -4.88 32.99 13.67
C ILE A 676 -5.96 34.09 13.81
N ASP A 677 -6.23 34.87 12.74
CA ASP A 677 -7.27 35.90 12.69
C ASP A 677 -8.07 35.89 11.39
#